data_b76f7f7f5fc3021af5a55782d7958a8d
#
_entry.id   b76f7f7f5fc3021af5a55782d7958a8d
#
_cell.length_a   1.000
_cell.length_b   1.000
_cell.length_c   1.000
_cell.angle_alpha   90.00
_cell.angle_beta   90.00
_cell.angle_gamma   90.00
#
_symmetry.space_group_name_H-M   'P 1'
#
loop_
_entity.id
_entity.type
_entity.pdbx_description
1 polymer ?
#
loop_
_entity_poly.entity_id
_entity_poly.type
_entity_poly.pdbx_seq_one_letter_code
_entity_poly.pdbx_strand_id
1 'polypeptide(L)'
;MNLIELQTQLKSELRAAAQELFEIELEQIAAEVPPRTELGDLAFPVAFDLAKQIKQKTGEKQAPRTIAETLKSKLESSAQVDRVEVAGAGYLNVFFDRAALVAKLSEMAAGAPESAEARKLMVEHTSINPNKAAHIGHVRNSVLGDTFVHILEAAGNRVEVQNYIDNTGVQVADVVVGFRHLEKMTLDDIKALDRSLTESKSFDYYCWDLYTRVGLFYRDGAVDGESNPEKLKLRGEILHAIEEGNNPTAELADYVATRNVEQILDTMERLGIRYDLLARESEILHLHFWERAFQLMKDRGVILFAGEGRNRGCWVMPFESHTGTDEHESDKIIVRSNGTVTYTGKDIAYQLWKLGQLGLDFNYKPFRSYPDGHATWVTTTEPNAEVQPEVPRPNFGGGEIVYNVIDSRQSYPQDIVRKGVAAIVPEFGEKASVHLSYEMVALSPGACEELGIQLSEEDRKKPYIEMSGRKGLGVKADDLINRLESDALEEVRTRHPDLAEAEQRETAHSIAVGALRYFLLKFTRNSVIAFDFKEALSFEGETGPYCQYAAVRANSIFRKLGVSTGSGSDRAQPGPLAEAQDLITSRQEQVKDLLSGETGDEVWSLLVLAARLAESNAQAAASAEPAILAKYTFNLAKAFNLFYHRHRIIAEEDVVKRAVLITIADYARRQLIEALGTLGISVPERM
;
A
#
# COMPACT_ATOMS: atom_id res chain seq x y z
N MET A 1 -23.22 8.23 -11.74
CA MET A 1 -22.19 9.17 -12.26
C MET A 1 -21.45 9.75 -11.05
N ASN A 2 -20.14 9.62 -11.00
CA ASN A 2 -19.30 10.21 -9.94
C ASN A 2 -18.70 11.56 -10.44
N LEU A 3 -18.03 12.32 -9.55
CA LEU A 3 -17.43 13.59 -9.96
C LEU A 3 -16.33 13.44 -11.04
N ILE A 4 -15.64 12.29 -11.07
CA ILE A 4 -14.64 12.00 -12.12
C ILE A 4 -15.33 11.84 -13.49
N GLU A 5 -16.46 11.12 -13.54
CA GLU A 5 -17.23 10.96 -14.78
C GLU A 5 -17.75 12.33 -15.26
N LEU A 6 -18.29 13.15 -14.36
CA LEU A 6 -18.75 14.50 -14.68
C LEU A 6 -17.59 15.38 -15.17
N GLN A 7 -16.46 15.35 -14.49
CA GLN A 7 -15.26 16.07 -14.92
C GLN A 7 -14.76 15.58 -16.28
N THR A 8 -14.79 14.27 -16.53
CA THR A 8 -14.38 13.65 -17.80
C THR A 8 -15.32 14.07 -18.92
N GLN A 9 -16.64 14.08 -18.66
CA GLN A 9 -17.64 14.57 -19.59
C GLN A 9 -17.39 16.04 -19.96
N LEU A 10 -17.23 16.93 -18.96
CA LEU A 10 -16.97 18.37 -19.18
C LEU A 10 -15.66 18.61 -19.95
N LYS A 11 -14.61 17.82 -19.68
CA LYS A 11 -13.38 17.85 -20.49
C LYS A 11 -13.60 17.42 -21.93
N SER A 12 -14.45 16.41 -22.16
CA SER A 12 -14.81 15.97 -23.52
C SER A 12 -15.60 17.06 -24.26
N GLU A 13 -16.55 17.70 -23.59
CA GLU A 13 -17.32 18.83 -24.14
C GLU A 13 -16.41 20.03 -24.48
N LEU A 14 -15.46 20.38 -23.59
CA LEU A 14 -14.47 21.43 -23.85
C LEU A 14 -13.54 21.09 -25.01
N ARG A 15 -13.14 19.82 -25.15
CA ARG A 15 -12.32 19.35 -26.27
C ARG A 15 -13.08 19.49 -27.59
N ALA A 16 -14.34 19.06 -27.62
CA ALA A 16 -15.21 19.20 -28.77
C ALA A 16 -15.44 20.69 -29.13
N ALA A 17 -15.68 21.54 -28.13
CA ALA A 17 -15.86 22.98 -28.34
C ALA A 17 -14.57 23.65 -28.84
N ALA A 18 -13.40 23.29 -28.38
CA ALA A 18 -12.12 23.80 -28.84
C ALA A 18 -11.87 23.45 -30.33
N GLN A 19 -12.20 22.21 -30.71
CA GLN A 19 -12.11 21.76 -32.10
C GLN A 19 -13.12 22.49 -32.99
N GLU A 20 -14.39 22.65 -32.54
CA GLU A 20 -15.45 23.28 -33.32
C GLU A 20 -15.19 24.78 -33.52
N LEU A 21 -14.80 25.49 -32.46
CA LEU A 21 -14.75 26.98 -32.44
C LEU A 21 -13.39 27.54 -32.86
N PHE A 22 -12.30 26.79 -32.66
CA PHE A 22 -10.94 27.29 -32.87
C PHE A 22 -10.12 26.36 -33.79
N GLU A 23 -10.68 25.22 -34.21
CA GLU A 23 -9.98 24.14 -34.96
C GLU A 23 -8.68 23.71 -34.29
N ILE A 24 -8.69 23.57 -32.95
CA ILE A 24 -7.57 23.17 -32.11
C ILE A 24 -7.93 21.88 -31.38
N GLU A 25 -7.09 20.88 -31.54
CA GLU A 25 -7.21 19.63 -30.81
C GLU A 25 -6.40 19.75 -29.48
N LEU A 26 -7.07 19.57 -28.35
CA LEU A 26 -6.47 19.59 -27.02
C LEU A 26 -6.20 18.17 -26.55
N GLU A 27 -4.93 17.80 -26.44
CA GLU A 27 -4.54 16.50 -25.90
C GLU A 27 -4.93 16.34 -24.42
N GLN A 28 -4.68 17.37 -23.63
CA GLN A 28 -4.98 17.38 -22.18
C GLN A 28 -5.71 18.65 -21.81
N ILE A 29 -6.68 18.52 -20.91
CA ILE A 29 -7.39 19.66 -20.31
C ILE A 29 -7.23 19.55 -18.79
N ALA A 30 -6.55 20.53 -18.20
CA ALA A 30 -6.45 20.67 -16.75
C ALA A 30 -7.80 21.03 -16.15
N ALA A 31 -8.13 20.45 -15.01
CA ALA A 31 -9.24 20.85 -14.18
C ALA A 31 -8.73 21.06 -12.76
N GLU A 32 -9.15 22.15 -12.14
CA GLU A 32 -8.76 22.52 -10.78
C GLU A 32 -10.01 22.61 -9.91
N VAL A 33 -9.85 22.33 -8.62
CA VAL A 33 -10.92 22.55 -7.65
C VAL A 33 -10.67 23.88 -6.98
N PRO A 34 -11.58 24.85 -7.10
CA PRO A 34 -11.46 26.12 -6.39
C PRO A 34 -11.32 25.90 -4.88
N PRO A 35 -10.57 26.77 -4.17
CA PRO A 35 -10.33 26.60 -2.73
C PRO A 35 -11.60 26.80 -1.87
N ARG A 36 -12.65 27.35 -2.46
CA ARG A 36 -13.97 27.56 -1.83
C ARG A 36 -15.08 27.34 -2.86
N THR A 37 -16.16 26.70 -2.43
CA THR A 37 -17.33 26.37 -3.28
C THR A 37 -18.05 27.60 -3.83
N GLU A 38 -17.93 28.74 -3.16
CA GLU A 38 -18.43 30.05 -3.65
C GLU A 38 -17.75 30.51 -4.97
N LEU A 39 -16.57 29.99 -5.25
CA LEU A 39 -15.81 30.26 -6.48
C LEU A 39 -16.09 29.22 -7.59
N GLY A 40 -16.93 28.24 -7.33
CA GLY A 40 -17.27 27.15 -8.24
C GLY A 40 -16.88 25.77 -7.70
N ASP A 41 -17.41 24.76 -8.34
CA ASP A 41 -17.17 23.35 -7.98
C ASP A 41 -15.99 22.76 -8.77
N LEU A 42 -15.79 23.24 -10.02
CA LEU A 42 -14.61 22.98 -10.87
C LEU A 42 -14.18 24.25 -11.59
N ALA A 43 -12.90 24.36 -11.89
CA ALA A 43 -12.32 25.44 -12.69
C ALA A 43 -11.46 24.86 -13.82
N PHE A 44 -11.65 25.42 -15.04
CA PHE A 44 -10.87 25.03 -16.20
C PHE A 44 -10.03 26.21 -16.70
N PRO A 45 -8.68 26.12 -16.64
CA PRO A 45 -7.77 27.13 -17.19
C PRO A 45 -7.57 27.01 -18.72
N VAL A 46 -8.37 26.21 -19.40
CA VAL A 46 -8.24 25.83 -20.81
C VAL A 46 -8.09 27.01 -21.77
N ALA A 47 -8.70 28.15 -21.45
CA ALA A 47 -8.63 29.37 -22.29
C ALA A 47 -7.20 29.94 -22.41
N PHE A 48 -6.33 29.71 -21.41
CA PHE A 48 -4.93 30.16 -21.47
C PHE A 48 -4.13 29.28 -22.46
N ASP A 49 -4.36 27.96 -22.47
CA ASP A 49 -3.71 27.06 -23.40
C ASP A 49 -4.19 27.32 -24.83
N LEU A 50 -5.49 27.53 -25.02
CA LEU A 50 -6.05 27.87 -26.31
C LEU A 50 -5.50 29.19 -26.82
N ALA A 51 -5.38 30.24 -26.00
CA ALA A 51 -4.81 31.53 -26.40
C ALA A 51 -3.38 31.39 -26.92
N LYS A 52 -2.58 30.52 -26.28
CA LYS A 52 -1.20 30.20 -26.71
C LYS A 52 -1.19 29.47 -28.05
N GLN A 53 -2.05 28.46 -28.22
CA GLN A 53 -2.13 27.66 -29.45
C GLN A 53 -2.72 28.44 -30.62
N ILE A 54 -3.75 29.32 -30.41
CA ILE A 54 -4.30 30.21 -31.41
C ILE A 54 -3.20 31.15 -31.95
N LYS A 55 -2.41 31.75 -31.03
CA LYS A 55 -1.30 32.63 -31.45
C LYS A 55 -0.24 31.86 -32.25
N GLN A 56 0.03 30.65 -31.93
CA GLN A 56 0.97 29.80 -32.68
C GLN A 56 0.44 29.45 -34.09
N LYS A 57 -0.86 29.15 -34.20
CA LYS A 57 -1.51 28.76 -35.45
C LYS A 57 -1.78 29.92 -36.40
N THR A 58 -2.28 31.05 -35.88
CA THR A 58 -2.78 32.14 -36.68
C THR A 58 -1.87 33.39 -36.68
N GLY A 59 -0.95 33.49 -35.72
CA GLY A 59 -0.17 34.72 -35.46
C GLY A 59 -0.94 35.81 -34.70
N GLU A 60 -2.24 35.69 -34.51
CA GLU A 60 -3.11 36.63 -33.82
C GLU A 60 -3.17 36.37 -32.33
N LYS A 61 -3.15 37.42 -31.52
CA LYS A 61 -3.25 37.31 -30.05
C LYS A 61 -4.71 37.51 -29.63
N GLN A 62 -5.36 36.47 -29.14
CA GLN A 62 -6.67 36.57 -28.50
C GLN A 62 -6.52 36.56 -26.97
N ALA A 63 -7.34 37.37 -26.30
CA ALA A 63 -7.35 37.41 -24.83
C ALA A 63 -7.99 36.12 -24.28
N PRO A 64 -7.36 35.44 -23.29
CA PRO A 64 -7.95 34.23 -22.70
C PRO A 64 -9.38 34.44 -22.18
N ARG A 65 -9.69 35.61 -21.64
CA ARG A 65 -11.04 35.95 -21.18
C ARG A 65 -12.08 35.90 -22.31
N THR A 66 -11.75 36.40 -23.51
CA THR A 66 -12.64 36.34 -24.68
C THR A 66 -12.88 34.90 -25.12
N ILE A 67 -11.84 34.05 -25.10
CA ILE A 67 -11.93 32.62 -25.42
C ILE A 67 -12.82 31.93 -24.38
N ALA A 68 -12.64 32.23 -23.09
CA ALA A 68 -13.47 31.70 -22.03
C ALA A 68 -14.95 32.07 -22.18
N GLU A 69 -15.26 33.31 -22.49
CA GLU A 69 -16.66 33.77 -22.75
C GLU A 69 -17.28 33.00 -23.94
N THR A 70 -16.51 32.67 -24.95
CA THR A 70 -16.99 31.91 -26.11
C THR A 70 -17.26 30.42 -25.73
N LEU A 71 -16.43 29.82 -24.87
CA LEU A 71 -16.58 28.43 -24.39
C LEU A 71 -17.71 28.28 -23.35
N LYS A 72 -18.01 29.31 -22.60
CA LYS A 72 -18.98 29.32 -21.50
C LYS A 72 -20.32 28.72 -21.92
N SER A 73 -20.90 29.18 -23.03
CA SER A 73 -22.22 28.73 -23.52
C SER A 73 -22.27 27.24 -23.84
N LYS A 74 -21.14 26.64 -24.21
CA LYS A 74 -21.06 25.18 -24.49
C LYS A 74 -21.14 24.36 -23.20
N LEU A 75 -20.46 24.81 -22.13
CA LEU A 75 -20.54 24.15 -20.82
C LEU A 75 -21.89 24.35 -20.11
N GLU A 76 -22.51 25.54 -20.27
CA GLU A 76 -23.83 25.81 -19.70
C GLU A 76 -24.96 24.95 -20.31
N SER A 77 -24.72 24.33 -21.44
CA SER A 77 -25.67 23.37 -22.05
C SER A 77 -25.59 21.97 -21.44
N SER A 78 -24.62 21.69 -20.57
CA SER A 78 -24.45 20.38 -19.90
C SER A 78 -25.53 20.18 -18.81
N ALA A 79 -26.14 19.02 -18.76
CA ALA A 79 -27.32 18.72 -17.93
C ALA A 79 -27.07 18.78 -16.40
N GLN A 80 -25.82 18.75 -15.97
CA GLN A 80 -25.43 18.81 -14.56
C GLN A 80 -24.81 20.15 -14.14
N VAL A 81 -24.78 21.12 -15.06
CA VAL A 81 -24.24 22.45 -14.81
C VAL A 81 -25.39 23.42 -14.57
N ASP A 82 -25.37 24.12 -13.42
CA ASP A 82 -26.32 25.20 -13.12
C ASP A 82 -25.90 26.48 -13.82
N ARG A 83 -24.61 26.84 -13.73
CA ARG A 83 -24.03 28.02 -14.39
C ARG A 83 -22.53 27.93 -14.56
N VAL A 84 -21.99 28.74 -15.43
CA VAL A 84 -20.54 28.93 -15.63
C VAL A 84 -20.19 30.41 -15.49
N GLU A 85 -19.14 30.70 -14.73
CA GLU A 85 -18.63 32.07 -14.55
C GLU A 85 -17.20 32.19 -15.10
N VAL A 86 -16.95 33.27 -15.84
CA VAL A 86 -15.60 33.59 -16.31
C VAL A 86 -14.89 34.41 -15.25
N ALA A 87 -13.95 33.80 -14.54
CA ALA A 87 -13.22 34.44 -13.46
C ALA A 87 -11.82 34.91 -13.88
N GLY A 88 -11.36 36.01 -13.29
CA GLY A 88 -10.03 36.56 -13.52
C GLY A 88 -9.73 36.79 -15.00
N ALA A 89 -8.57 36.34 -15.46
CA ALA A 89 -8.10 36.51 -16.83
C ALA A 89 -8.61 35.48 -17.83
N GLY A 90 -9.47 34.50 -17.41
CA GLY A 90 -10.03 33.52 -18.33
C GLY A 90 -10.21 32.11 -17.74
N TYR A 91 -10.39 31.99 -16.44
CA TYR A 91 -10.84 30.72 -15.82
C TYR A 91 -12.33 30.50 -16.10
N LEU A 92 -12.71 29.28 -16.44
CA LEU A 92 -14.10 28.84 -16.50
C LEU A 92 -14.45 28.15 -15.20
N ASN A 93 -15.17 28.86 -14.33
CA ASN A 93 -15.63 28.29 -13.06
C ASN A 93 -17.03 27.72 -13.25
N VAL A 94 -17.16 26.41 -13.05
CA VAL A 94 -18.40 25.66 -13.24
C VAL A 94 -19.05 25.44 -11.89
N PHE A 95 -20.34 25.74 -11.81
CA PHE A 95 -21.22 25.47 -10.67
C PHE A 95 -22.17 24.35 -11.07
N PHE A 96 -22.22 23.30 -10.27
CA PHE A 96 -23.08 22.16 -10.52
C PHE A 96 -24.54 22.42 -10.12
N ASP A 97 -25.46 21.73 -10.77
CA ASP A 97 -26.84 21.61 -10.26
C ASP A 97 -26.84 20.74 -9.00
N ARG A 98 -26.70 21.39 -7.84
CA ARG A 98 -26.57 20.74 -6.53
C ARG A 98 -27.77 19.87 -6.20
N ALA A 99 -28.99 20.31 -6.53
CA ALA A 99 -30.20 19.57 -6.26
C ALA A 99 -30.29 18.29 -7.10
N ALA A 100 -30.00 18.40 -8.39
CA ALA A 100 -29.96 17.24 -9.29
C ALA A 100 -28.90 16.21 -8.90
N LEU A 101 -27.74 16.67 -8.40
CA LEU A 101 -26.67 15.76 -7.93
C LEU A 101 -27.06 15.08 -6.62
N VAL A 102 -27.62 15.79 -5.64
CA VAL A 102 -28.07 15.19 -4.37
C VAL A 102 -29.18 14.16 -4.63
N ALA A 103 -30.06 14.39 -5.59
CA ALA A 103 -31.10 13.42 -5.96
C ALA A 103 -30.53 12.10 -6.55
N LYS A 104 -29.31 12.09 -7.02
CA LYS A 104 -28.64 10.88 -7.56
C LYS A 104 -27.70 10.19 -6.60
N LEU A 105 -27.46 10.72 -5.40
CA LEU A 105 -26.47 10.20 -4.46
C LEU A 105 -26.75 8.78 -3.98
N SER A 106 -28.02 8.39 -3.87
CA SER A 106 -28.40 7.02 -3.49
C SER A 106 -28.04 5.97 -4.55
N GLU A 107 -27.95 6.40 -5.81
CA GLU A 107 -27.59 5.55 -6.95
C GLU A 107 -26.06 5.49 -7.18
N MET A 108 -25.31 6.40 -6.56
CA MET A 108 -23.86 6.47 -6.69
C MET A 108 -23.20 5.39 -5.82
N ALA A 109 -22.60 4.41 -6.47
CA ALA A 109 -21.77 3.41 -5.80
C ALA A 109 -20.56 4.06 -5.13
N ALA A 110 -20.14 3.54 -3.99
CA ALA A 110 -18.81 3.79 -3.47
C ALA A 110 -17.83 2.95 -4.32
N GLY A 111 -16.75 3.57 -4.78
CA GLY A 111 -15.71 2.91 -5.57
C GLY A 111 -15.72 3.23 -7.07
N ALA A 112 -14.63 2.84 -7.74
CA ALA A 112 -14.51 2.93 -9.18
C ALA A 112 -15.36 1.86 -9.87
N PRO A 113 -15.93 2.14 -11.07
CA PRO A 113 -16.63 1.11 -11.85
C PRO A 113 -15.66 -0.01 -12.23
N GLU A 114 -16.12 -1.26 -12.22
CA GLU A 114 -15.34 -2.38 -12.75
C GLU A 114 -14.94 -2.05 -14.20
N SER A 115 -13.64 -1.90 -14.43
CA SER A 115 -13.11 -1.68 -15.77
C SER A 115 -13.16 -3.00 -16.54
N ALA A 116 -13.74 -2.99 -17.74
CA ALA A 116 -13.70 -4.12 -18.67
C ALA A 116 -12.26 -4.49 -19.10
N GLU A 117 -11.31 -3.61 -18.88
CA GLU A 117 -9.87 -3.74 -19.20
C GLU A 117 -9.00 -3.68 -17.93
N ALA A 118 -9.37 -4.41 -16.87
CA ALA A 118 -8.60 -4.46 -15.65
C ALA A 118 -7.20 -5.03 -15.91
N ARG A 119 -6.15 -4.20 -15.72
CA ARG A 119 -4.75 -4.59 -15.89
C ARG A 119 -4.35 -5.55 -14.78
N LYS A 120 -3.51 -6.55 -15.11
CA LYS A 120 -2.88 -7.40 -14.10
C LYS A 120 -1.60 -6.72 -13.61
N LEU A 121 -1.60 -6.31 -12.36
CA LEU A 121 -0.46 -5.71 -11.67
C LEU A 121 0.05 -6.68 -10.60
N MET A 122 1.31 -6.54 -10.22
CA MET A 122 1.91 -7.34 -9.15
C MET A 122 2.53 -6.43 -8.11
N VAL A 123 2.32 -6.75 -6.84
CA VAL A 123 2.94 -6.08 -5.71
C VAL A 123 3.67 -7.13 -4.87
N GLU A 124 4.99 -7.02 -4.81
CA GLU A 124 5.82 -7.78 -3.89
C GLU A 124 6.14 -6.92 -2.68
N HIS A 125 5.77 -7.40 -1.50
CA HIS A 125 6.05 -6.71 -0.25
C HIS A 125 6.31 -7.68 0.89
N THR A 126 6.63 -7.14 2.06
CA THR A 126 7.02 -7.86 3.26
C THR A 126 8.41 -8.46 3.12
N SER A 127 8.62 -9.48 2.33
CA SER A 127 9.92 -10.09 1.95
C SER A 127 10.91 -10.18 3.13
N ILE A 128 10.41 -10.71 4.27
CA ILE A 128 11.17 -10.84 5.51
C ILE A 128 12.03 -12.09 5.44
N ASN A 129 13.32 -11.97 5.74
CA ASN A 129 14.18 -13.14 5.87
C ASN A 129 13.66 -14.10 6.95
N PRO A 130 13.39 -15.38 6.63
CA PRO A 130 12.69 -16.30 7.51
C PRO A 130 13.63 -16.92 8.57
N ASN A 131 14.26 -16.06 9.37
CA ASN A 131 15.25 -16.44 10.36
C ASN A 131 14.89 -16.01 11.79
N LYS A 132 13.87 -15.17 11.97
CA LYS A 132 13.42 -14.65 13.26
C LYS A 132 12.12 -13.87 13.12
N ALA A 133 11.53 -13.46 14.24
CA ALA A 133 10.33 -12.64 14.32
C ALA A 133 10.41 -11.34 13.48
N ALA A 134 9.27 -10.89 12.99
CA ALA A 134 9.12 -9.59 12.35
C ALA A 134 9.42 -8.44 13.33
N HIS A 135 9.84 -7.30 12.82
CA HIS A 135 10.06 -6.06 13.59
C HIS A 135 9.32 -4.87 12.94
N ILE A 136 9.28 -3.74 13.64
CA ILE A 136 8.52 -2.54 13.21
C ILE A 136 8.87 -2.08 11.78
N GLY A 137 10.13 -2.22 11.35
CA GLY A 137 10.53 -1.89 9.97
C GLY A 137 9.87 -2.80 8.95
N HIS A 138 9.67 -4.09 9.28
CA HIS A 138 8.91 -5.02 8.45
C HIS A 138 7.42 -4.66 8.43
N VAL A 139 6.86 -4.26 9.58
CA VAL A 139 5.46 -3.79 9.65
C VAL A 139 5.23 -2.60 8.72
N ARG A 140 6.17 -1.63 8.64
CA ARG A 140 6.04 -0.51 7.69
C ARG A 140 6.00 -0.98 6.25
N ASN A 141 6.91 -1.88 5.87
CA ASN A 141 6.93 -2.47 4.53
C ASN A 141 5.58 -3.12 4.20
N SER A 142 5.13 -4.00 5.11
CA SER A 142 3.91 -4.78 4.92
C SER A 142 2.67 -3.91 4.83
N VAL A 143 2.54 -2.91 5.72
CA VAL A 143 1.41 -1.96 5.71
C VAL A 143 1.41 -1.08 4.46
N LEU A 144 2.58 -0.59 4.02
CA LEU A 144 2.69 0.18 2.78
C LEU A 144 2.30 -0.65 1.56
N GLY A 145 2.83 -1.89 1.47
CA GLY A 145 2.57 -2.78 0.35
C GLY A 145 1.11 -3.18 0.27
N ASP A 146 0.53 -3.66 1.35
CA ASP A 146 -0.85 -4.06 1.45
C ASP A 146 -1.83 -2.91 1.15
N THR A 147 -1.59 -1.73 1.73
CA THR A 147 -2.41 -0.56 1.42
C THR A 147 -2.30 -0.16 -0.05
N PHE A 148 -1.11 -0.29 -0.64
CA PHE A 148 -0.94 0.01 -2.06
C PHE A 148 -1.65 -1.00 -2.97
N VAL A 149 -1.73 -2.28 -2.57
CA VAL A 149 -2.59 -3.30 -3.22
C VAL A 149 -4.03 -2.81 -3.25
N HIS A 150 -4.61 -2.47 -2.09
CA HIS A 150 -5.99 -2.00 -2.01
C HIS A 150 -6.24 -0.72 -2.83
N ILE A 151 -5.26 0.21 -2.88
CA ILE A 151 -5.34 1.42 -3.71
C ILE A 151 -5.38 1.06 -5.20
N LEU A 152 -4.57 0.11 -5.65
CA LEU A 152 -4.55 -0.33 -7.05
C LEU A 152 -5.84 -1.06 -7.43
N GLU A 153 -6.40 -1.87 -6.53
CA GLU A 153 -7.70 -2.54 -6.70
C GLU A 153 -8.84 -1.52 -6.75
N ALA A 154 -8.86 -0.55 -5.82
CA ALA A 154 -9.82 0.55 -5.83
C ALA A 154 -9.70 1.45 -7.08
N ALA A 155 -8.57 1.44 -7.76
CA ALA A 155 -8.37 2.07 -9.06
C ALA A 155 -8.76 1.18 -10.26
N GLY A 156 -9.38 0.00 -10.02
CA GLY A 156 -9.93 -0.89 -11.04
C GLY A 156 -8.93 -1.90 -11.64
N ASN A 157 -7.80 -2.17 -10.99
CA ASN A 157 -6.82 -3.16 -11.42
C ASN A 157 -7.04 -4.51 -10.73
N ARG A 158 -6.53 -5.57 -11.32
CA ARG A 158 -6.35 -6.87 -10.65
C ARG A 158 -4.94 -6.93 -10.12
N VAL A 159 -4.76 -7.22 -8.83
CA VAL A 159 -3.44 -7.26 -8.20
C VAL A 159 -3.12 -8.66 -7.74
N GLU A 160 -1.92 -9.13 -8.05
CA GLU A 160 -1.33 -10.35 -7.50
C GLU A 160 -0.34 -9.95 -6.41
N VAL A 161 -0.54 -10.47 -5.20
CA VAL A 161 0.24 -10.12 -4.00
C VAL A 161 1.29 -11.20 -3.71
N GLN A 162 2.57 -10.83 -3.76
CA GLN A 162 3.66 -11.74 -3.53
C GLN A 162 4.49 -11.38 -2.29
N ASN A 163 5.00 -12.42 -1.63
CA ASN A 163 5.97 -12.30 -0.56
C ASN A 163 7.18 -13.19 -0.91
N TYR A 164 8.33 -12.57 -1.13
CA TYR A 164 9.58 -13.27 -1.44
C TYR A 164 10.20 -13.86 -0.18
N ILE A 165 10.55 -15.15 -0.23
CA ILE A 165 11.10 -15.91 0.89
C ILE A 165 12.54 -16.28 0.61
N ASP A 166 13.49 -15.54 1.15
CA ASP A 166 14.93 -15.83 1.11
C ASP A 166 15.28 -16.98 2.10
N ASN A 167 14.90 -18.20 1.72
CA ASN A 167 15.11 -19.40 2.55
C ASN A 167 16.52 -20.01 2.40
N THR A 168 17.34 -19.48 1.49
CA THR A 168 18.72 -19.94 1.25
C THR A 168 19.77 -18.93 1.69
N GLY A 169 19.35 -17.79 2.24
CA GLY A 169 20.23 -16.68 2.56
C GLY A 169 21.09 -16.83 3.81
N VAL A 170 22.04 -15.93 3.94
CA VAL A 170 23.01 -15.86 5.05
C VAL A 170 22.34 -15.84 6.42
N GLN A 171 21.17 -15.21 6.54
CA GLN A 171 20.49 -15.07 7.84
C GLN A 171 19.88 -16.38 8.34
N VAL A 172 19.35 -17.21 7.44
CA VAL A 172 18.91 -18.57 7.76
C VAL A 172 20.10 -19.43 8.14
N ALA A 173 21.18 -19.36 7.36
CA ALA A 173 22.41 -20.08 7.66
C ALA A 173 22.97 -19.73 9.06
N ASP A 174 22.91 -18.48 9.48
CA ASP A 174 23.33 -18.05 10.82
C ASP A 174 22.51 -18.74 11.93
N VAL A 175 21.19 -18.86 11.79
CA VAL A 175 20.35 -19.57 12.75
C VAL A 175 20.68 -21.06 12.77
N VAL A 176 20.94 -21.67 11.59
CA VAL A 176 21.38 -23.07 11.50
C VAL A 176 22.73 -23.27 12.18
N VAL A 177 23.69 -22.35 12.02
CA VAL A 177 24.95 -22.35 12.80
C VAL A 177 24.66 -22.30 14.30
N GLY A 178 23.72 -21.49 14.74
CA GLY A 178 23.29 -21.41 16.12
C GLY A 178 22.80 -22.76 16.67
N PHE A 179 21.86 -23.37 16.01
CA PHE A 179 21.35 -24.69 16.44
C PHE A 179 22.43 -25.79 16.42
N ARG A 180 23.25 -25.85 15.38
CA ARG A 180 24.23 -26.92 15.23
C ARG A 180 25.49 -26.75 16.11
N HIS A 181 26.01 -25.54 16.19
CA HIS A 181 27.33 -25.30 16.80
C HIS A 181 27.26 -24.69 18.21
N LEU A 182 26.24 -23.87 18.54
CA LEU A 182 26.08 -23.35 19.90
C LEU A 182 25.24 -24.30 20.76
N GLU A 183 24.11 -24.78 20.23
CA GLU A 183 23.16 -25.59 20.99
C GLU A 183 23.34 -27.10 20.78
N LYS A 184 24.06 -27.49 19.71
CA LYS A 184 24.35 -28.88 19.34
C LYS A 184 23.09 -29.73 19.16
N MET A 185 22.04 -29.14 18.61
CA MET A 185 20.75 -29.76 18.36
C MET A 185 20.67 -30.46 17.00
N THR A 186 19.97 -31.57 16.95
CA THR A 186 19.50 -32.21 15.72
C THR A 186 18.16 -31.62 15.29
N LEU A 187 17.70 -31.96 14.08
CA LEU A 187 16.37 -31.53 13.61
C LEU A 187 15.25 -32.04 14.53
N ASP A 188 15.35 -33.27 15.07
CA ASP A 188 14.35 -33.82 15.98
C ASP A 188 14.31 -33.06 17.32
N ASP A 189 15.47 -32.67 17.84
CA ASP A 189 15.56 -31.82 19.04
C ASP A 189 14.92 -30.47 18.81
N ILE A 190 15.13 -29.85 17.65
CA ILE A 190 14.53 -28.56 17.28
C ILE A 190 13.02 -28.68 17.16
N LYS A 191 12.51 -29.74 16.52
CA LYS A 191 11.07 -30.04 16.46
C LYS A 191 10.45 -30.27 17.84
N ALA A 192 11.19 -30.91 18.74
CA ALA A 192 10.74 -31.09 20.13
C ALA A 192 10.72 -29.79 20.90
N LEU A 193 11.74 -28.94 20.73
CA LEU A 193 11.78 -27.58 21.26
C LEU A 193 10.59 -26.77 20.78
N ASP A 194 10.35 -26.66 19.46
CA ASP A 194 9.24 -25.90 18.87
C ASP A 194 7.89 -26.29 19.49
N ARG A 195 7.61 -27.59 19.62
CA ARG A 195 6.39 -28.09 20.29
C ARG A 195 6.28 -27.75 21.77
N SER A 196 7.38 -27.43 22.44
CA SER A 196 7.41 -27.07 23.85
C SER A 196 7.24 -25.59 24.12
N LEU A 197 7.37 -24.75 23.08
CA LEU A 197 7.27 -23.30 23.18
C LEU A 197 5.80 -22.87 23.32
N THR A 198 5.60 -21.69 23.92
CA THR A 198 4.29 -21.07 24.13
C THR A 198 4.14 -19.88 23.21
N GLU A 199 2.92 -19.36 23.05
CA GLU A 199 2.65 -18.15 22.24
C GLU A 199 3.53 -16.95 22.66
N SER A 200 3.79 -16.78 23.95
CA SER A 200 4.65 -15.70 24.47
C SER A 200 6.15 -15.94 24.25
N LYS A 201 6.55 -17.15 23.82
CA LYS A 201 7.92 -17.54 23.49
C LYS A 201 7.90 -18.44 22.26
N SER A 202 7.37 -17.92 21.17
CA SER A 202 7.24 -18.62 19.89
C SER A 202 8.59 -18.97 19.26
N PHE A 203 8.58 -19.82 18.24
CA PHE A 203 9.81 -20.30 17.61
C PHE A 203 10.63 -19.19 16.97
N ASP A 204 9.99 -18.20 16.37
CA ASP A 204 10.63 -17.02 15.77
C ASP A 204 11.26 -16.09 16.83
N TYR A 205 10.67 -16.01 18.04
CA TYR A 205 11.28 -15.33 19.19
C TYR A 205 12.52 -16.07 19.68
N TYR A 206 12.46 -17.38 19.73
CA TYR A 206 13.62 -18.21 20.05
C TYR A 206 14.74 -18.02 19.02
N CYS A 207 14.40 -18.06 17.74
CA CYS A 207 15.33 -17.80 16.64
C CYS A 207 15.92 -16.37 16.69
N TRP A 208 15.15 -15.37 17.14
CA TRP A 208 15.65 -14.01 17.36
C TRP A 208 16.79 -13.98 18.39
N ASP A 209 16.57 -14.61 19.53
CA ASP A 209 17.57 -14.65 20.60
C ASP A 209 18.80 -15.48 20.17
N LEU A 210 18.58 -16.58 19.48
CA LEU A 210 19.65 -17.41 18.93
C LEU A 210 20.48 -16.65 17.89
N TYR A 211 19.86 -15.93 16.98
CA TYR A 211 20.53 -15.10 15.98
C TYR A 211 21.44 -14.04 16.62
N THR A 212 20.98 -13.43 17.70
CA THR A 212 21.76 -12.46 18.46
C THR A 212 22.98 -13.11 19.09
N ARG A 213 22.82 -14.31 19.69
CA ARG A 213 23.93 -15.11 20.27
C ARG A 213 24.93 -15.57 19.21
N VAL A 214 24.48 -15.90 18.01
CA VAL A 214 25.35 -16.24 16.87
C VAL A 214 26.18 -15.03 16.45
N GLY A 215 25.62 -13.84 16.44
CA GLY A 215 26.37 -12.60 16.22
C GLY A 215 27.51 -12.39 17.23
N LEU A 216 27.29 -12.71 18.50
CA LEU A 216 28.33 -12.70 19.55
C LEU A 216 29.35 -13.83 19.34
N PHE A 217 28.89 -15.03 18.99
CA PHE A 217 29.75 -16.18 18.71
C PHE A 217 30.78 -15.88 17.61
N TYR A 218 30.38 -15.21 16.53
CA TYR A 218 31.34 -14.83 15.47
C TYR A 218 32.38 -13.82 15.93
N ARG A 219 32.09 -13.01 16.95
CA ARG A 219 33.03 -12.01 17.49
C ARG A 219 33.96 -12.57 18.56
N ASP A 220 33.59 -13.66 19.20
CA ASP A 220 34.41 -14.29 20.23
C ASP A 220 35.71 -14.85 19.67
N GLY A 221 36.86 -14.39 20.21
CA GLY A 221 38.19 -14.67 19.70
C GLY A 221 38.59 -13.91 18.42
N ALA A 222 37.85 -12.86 18.06
CA ALA A 222 38.18 -11.98 16.94
C ALA A 222 39.39 -11.11 17.29
N VAL A 223 40.21 -10.78 16.27
CA VAL A 223 41.32 -9.83 16.35
C VAL A 223 40.84 -8.49 15.78
N ASP A 224 41.12 -7.39 16.45
CA ASP A 224 40.81 -6.02 16.01
C ASP A 224 39.30 -5.69 15.78
N GLY A 225 38.41 -6.36 16.52
CA GLY A 225 36.96 -6.09 16.44
C GLY A 225 36.27 -6.68 15.22
N GLU A 226 36.97 -7.36 14.34
CA GLU A 226 36.42 -8.13 13.23
C GLU A 226 35.87 -9.49 13.72
N SER A 227 35.14 -10.18 12.84
CA SER A 227 34.65 -11.53 13.14
C SER A 227 35.79 -12.57 13.03
N ASN A 228 35.72 -13.62 13.85
CA ASN A 228 36.69 -14.73 13.82
C ASN A 228 36.56 -15.52 12.49
N PRO A 229 37.62 -15.59 11.65
CA PRO A 229 37.56 -16.23 10.35
C PRO A 229 37.20 -17.72 10.37
N GLU A 230 37.66 -18.46 11.40
CA GLU A 230 37.35 -19.88 11.55
C GLU A 230 35.86 -20.11 11.81
N LYS A 231 35.22 -19.22 12.59
CA LYS A 231 33.78 -19.29 12.87
C LYS A 231 32.96 -18.86 11.66
N LEU A 232 33.42 -17.87 10.89
CA LEU A 232 32.78 -17.46 9.62
C LEU A 232 32.85 -18.56 8.56
N LYS A 233 33.86 -19.42 8.59
CA LYS A 233 33.97 -20.57 7.69
C LYS A 233 32.77 -21.53 7.89
N LEU A 234 32.31 -21.72 9.13
CA LEU A 234 31.13 -22.56 9.44
C LEU A 234 29.88 -22.04 8.70
N ARG A 235 29.69 -20.70 8.63
CA ARG A 235 28.61 -20.11 7.84
C ARG A 235 28.70 -20.49 6.37
N GLY A 236 29.91 -20.40 5.80
CA GLY A 236 30.15 -20.74 4.40
C GLY A 236 29.83 -22.21 4.10
N GLU A 237 30.21 -23.13 5.00
CA GLU A 237 29.91 -24.57 4.89
C GLU A 237 28.40 -24.84 4.96
N ILE A 238 27.70 -24.17 5.88
CA ILE A 238 26.24 -24.28 6.00
C ILE A 238 25.53 -23.72 4.76
N LEU A 239 25.92 -22.53 4.28
CA LEU A 239 25.37 -21.94 3.05
C LEU A 239 25.51 -22.88 1.86
N HIS A 240 26.71 -23.43 1.65
CA HIS A 240 26.96 -24.37 0.57
C HIS A 240 26.05 -25.62 0.67
N ALA A 241 25.89 -26.17 1.88
CA ALA A 241 25.03 -27.33 2.11
C ALA A 241 23.54 -27.00 1.87
N ILE A 242 23.09 -25.78 2.20
CA ILE A 242 21.73 -25.31 1.92
C ILE A 242 21.50 -25.20 0.41
N GLU A 243 22.45 -24.56 -0.33
CA GLU A 243 22.37 -24.39 -1.78
C GLU A 243 22.42 -25.74 -2.54
N GLU A 244 23.23 -26.71 -2.05
CA GLU A 244 23.31 -28.06 -2.63
C GLU A 244 21.99 -28.83 -2.49
N GLY A 245 21.27 -28.64 -1.39
CA GLY A 245 20.00 -29.32 -1.10
C GLY A 245 20.18 -30.80 -0.79
N ASN A 246 19.07 -31.52 -0.54
CA ASN A 246 19.01 -32.98 -0.32
C ASN A 246 20.00 -33.52 0.73
N ASN A 247 20.24 -32.79 1.82
CA ASN A 247 21.10 -33.16 2.92
C ASN A 247 20.50 -32.70 4.26
N PRO A 248 20.94 -33.27 5.42
CA PRO A 248 20.36 -32.95 6.73
C PRO A 248 20.51 -31.47 7.13
N THR A 249 21.44 -30.71 6.55
CA THR A 249 21.60 -29.29 6.80
C THR A 249 20.52 -28.48 6.06
N ALA A 250 20.27 -28.85 4.82
CA ALA A 250 19.20 -28.23 4.02
C ALA A 250 17.81 -28.52 4.61
N GLU A 251 17.57 -29.77 5.08
CA GLU A 251 16.31 -30.11 5.77
C GLU A 251 16.09 -29.28 7.05
N LEU A 252 17.15 -29.08 7.84
CA LEU A 252 17.08 -28.26 9.05
C LEU A 252 16.82 -26.80 8.69
N ALA A 253 17.52 -26.26 7.68
CA ALA A 253 17.31 -24.90 7.20
C ALA A 253 15.88 -24.68 6.67
N ASP A 254 15.36 -25.66 5.92
CA ASP A 254 13.99 -25.61 5.42
C ASP A 254 12.96 -25.60 6.54
N TYR A 255 13.16 -26.43 7.57
CA TYR A 255 12.30 -26.43 8.76
C TYR A 255 12.32 -25.07 9.47
N VAL A 256 13.53 -24.53 9.75
CA VAL A 256 13.69 -23.21 10.39
C VAL A 256 13.01 -22.11 9.57
N ALA A 257 13.26 -22.08 8.26
CA ALA A 257 12.65 -21.07 7.39
C ALA A 257 11.13 -21.19 7.34
N THR A 258 10.59 -22.40 7.16
CA THR A 258 9.15 -22.64 7.08
C THR A 258 8.43 -22.22 8.36
N ARG A 259 8.96 -22.61 9.54
CA ARG A 259 8.38 -22.25 10.83
C ARG A 259 8.39 -20.73 11.07
N ASN A 260 9.47 -20.05 10.71
CA ASN A 260 9.53 -18.58 10.79
C ASN A 260 8.54 -17.93 9.82
N VAL A 261 8.37 -18.44 8.60
CA VAL A 261 7.34 -17.94 7.66
C VAL A 261 5.95 -18.07 8.25
N GLU A 262 5.60 -19.23 8.82
CA GLU A 262 4.28 -19.43 9.44
C GLU A 262 4.01 -18.40 10.55
N GLN A 263 4.99 -18.14 11.44
CA GLN A 263 4.87 -17.14 12.51
C GLN A 263 4.79 -15.70 11.96
N ILE A 264 5.56 -15.39 10.92
CA ILE A 264 5.47 -14.09 10.23
C ILE A 264 4.09 -13.90 9.63
N LEU A 265 3.51 -14.93 9.01
CA LEU A 265 2.15 -14.86 8.48
C LEU A 265 1.10 -14.68 9.58
N ASP A 266 1.28 -15.29 10.76
CA ASP A 266 0.41 -15.06 11.92
C ASP A 266 0.46 -13.59 12.37
N THR A 267 1.65 -13.00 12.45
CA THR A 267 1.83 -11.56 12.75
C THR A 267 1.16 -10.67 11.69
N MET A 268 1.31 -11.01 10.40
CA MET A 268 0.71 -10.23 9.31
C MET A 268 -0.81 -10.36 9.28
N GLU A 269 -1.37 -11.53 9.60
CA GLU A 269 -2.81 -11.74 9.69
C GLU A 269 -3.45 -10.90 10.80
N ARG A 270 -2.77 -10.69 11.93
CA ARG A 270 -3.22 -9.72 12.97
C ARG A 270 -3.35 -8.30 12.44
N LEU A 271 -2.61 -7.95 11.40
CA LEU A 271 -2.70 -6.64 10.73
C LEU A 271 -3.68 -6.65 9.54
N GLY A 272 -4.35 -7.77 9.27
CA GLY A 272 -5.22 -7.97 8.11
C GLY A 272 -4.49 -8.14 6.79
N ILE A 273 -3.19 -8.49 6.79
CA ILE A 273 -2.33 -8.58 5.61
C ILE A 273 -2.20 -10.03 5.17
N ARG A 274 -2.45 -10.30 3.88
CA ARG A 274 -2.41 -11.63 3.28
C ARG A 274 -1.70 -11.61 1.92
N TYR A 275 -1.35 -12.78 1.41
CA TYR A 275 -0.59 -12.96 0.17
C TYR A 275 -1.24 -14.03 -0.70
N ASP A 276 -1.07 -13.89 -2.02
CA ASP A 276 -1.46 -14.93 -2.98
C ASP A 276 -0.35 -15.97 -3.14
N LEU A 277 0.91 -15.52 -3.20
CA LEU A 277 2.06 -16.37 -3.45
C LEU A 277 3.24 -16.06 -2.53
N LEU A 278 3.80 -17.12 -1.93
CA LEU A 278 5.11 -17.14 -1.29
C LEU A 278 6.13 -17.70 -2.28
N ALA A 279 6.97 -16.83 -2.83
CA ALA A 279 7.99 -17.26 -3.77
C ALA A 279 9.30 -17.55 -3.05
N ARG A 280 9.74 -18.82 -3.04
CA ARG A 280 10.97 -19.25 -2.36
C ARG A 280 12.18 -19.09 -3.27
N GLU A 281 13.27 -18.52 -2.74
CA GLU A 281 14.52 -18.35 -3.48
C GLU A 281 15.13 -19.68 -3.94
N SER A 282 15.03 -20.72 -3.11
CA SER A 282 15.51 -22.06 -3.45
C SER A 282 14.95 -22.58 -4.78
N GLU A 283 13.70 -22.27 -5.09
CA GLU A 283 13.03 -22.73 -6.30
C GLU A 283 13.53 -22.01 -7.55
N ILE A 284 13.93 -20.74 -7.44
CA ILE A 284 14.55 -19.95 -8.51
C ILE A 284 15.89 -20.60 -8.93
N LEU A 285 16.61 -21.14 -7.94
CA LEU A 285 17.88 -21.84 -8.18
C LEU A 285 17.64 -23.22 -8.79
N HIS A 286 16.80 -24.06 -8.14
CA HIS A 286 16.60 -25.46 -8.52
C HIS A 286 15.84 -25.64 -9.84
N LEU A 287 15.00 -24.66 -10.25
CA LEU A 287 14.28 -24.70 -11.52
C LEU A 287 15.01 -23.98 -12.68
N HIS A 288 16.29 -23.66 -12.50
CA HIS A 288 17.16 -23.11 -13.53
C HIS A 288 16.69 -21.77 -14.12
N PHE A 289 15.98 -20.96 -13.34
CA PHE A 289 15.51 -19.65 -13.77
C PHE A 289 16.68 -18.71 -14.10
N TRP A 290 17.74 -18.82 -13.29
CA TRP A 290 18.96 -18.06 -13.50
C TRP A 290 19.61 -18.39 -14.83
N GLU A 291 19.82 -19.66 -15.15
CA GLU A 291 20.46 -20.12 -16.40
C GLU A 291 19.70 -19.60 -17.61
N ARG A 292 18.36 -19.63 -17.53
CA ARG A 292 17.49 -19.10 -18.59
C ARG A 292 17.62 -17.59 -18.74
N ALA A 293 17.59 -16.84 -17.63
CA ALA A 293 17.77 -15.39 -17.64
C ALA A 293 19.16 -15.01 -18.15
N PHE A 294 20.20 -15.72 -17.74
CA PHE A 294 21.57 -15.53 -18.20
C PHE A 294 21.69 -15.73 -19.71
N GLN A 295 21.05 -16.78 -20.26
CA GLN A 295 21.03 -16.99 -21.70
C GLN A 295 20.30 -15.85 -22.42
N LEU A 296 19.15 -15.39 -21.91
CA LEU A 296 18.43 -14.24 -22.47
C LEU A 296 19.29 -12.97 -22.47
N MET A 297 20.01 -12.69 -21.38
CA MET A 297 20.92 -11.55 -21.27
C MET A 297 22.07 -11.61 -22.29
N LYS A 298 22.62 -12.80 -22.52
CA LYS A 298 23.66 -13.02 -23.55
C LYS A 298 23.10 -12.83 -24.94
N ASP A 299 22.02 -13.46 -25.28
CA ASP A 299 21.40 -13.43 -26.60
C ASP A 299 21.00 -12.01 -27.02
N ARG A 300 20.60 -11.19 -26.04
CA ARG A 300 20.28 -9.77 -26.25
C ARG A 300 21.45 -8.80 -26.09
N GLY A 301 22.66 -9.30 -25.80
CA GLY A 301 23.85 -8.47 -25.63
C GLY A 301 23.82 -7.53 -24.41
N VAL A 302 22.97 -7.84 -23.40
CA VAL A 302 22.81 -7.05 -22.18
C VAL A 302 24.02 -7.22 -21.24
N ILE A 303 24.68 -8.36 -21.29
CA ILE A 303 25.90 -8.66 -20.54
C ILE A 303 27.05 -8.99 -21.46
N LEU A 304 28.24 -8.59 -21.04
CA LEU A 304 29.49 -8.80 -21.78
C LEU A 304 30.50 -9.54 -20.91
N PHE A 305 31.32 -10.40 -21.53
CA PHE A 305 32.43 -11.05 -20.84
C PHE A 305 33.64 -10.11 -20.78
N ALA A 306 34.07 -9.74 -19.58
CA ALA A 306 35.22 -8.88 -19.39
C ALA A 306 36.52 -9.66 -19.56
N GLY A 307 37.16 -9.54 -20.71
CA GLY A 307 38.45 -10.20 -21.03
C GLY A 307 39.65 -9.55 -20.36
N GLU A 308 39.57 -8.25 -20.04
CA GLU A 308 40.64 -7.41 -19.51
C GLU A 308 40.15 -6.48 -18.40
N GLY A 309 41.05 -5.76 -17.76
CA GLY A 309 40.72 -4.77 -16.72
C GLY A 309 40.39 -5.35 -15.35
N ARG A 310 39.81 -4.53 -14.46
CA ARG A 310 39.49 -4.86 -13.05
C ARG A 310 38.49 -6.02 -12.93
N ASN A 311 37.55 -6.13 -13.86
CA ASN A 311 36.50 -7.13 -13.89
C ASN A 311 36.85 -8.37 -14.73
N ARG A 312 38.13 -8.61 -15.03
CA ARG A 312 38.57 -9.71 -15.87
C ARG A 312 38.00 -11.06 -15.41
N GLY A 313 37.44 -11.80 -16.37
CA GLY A 313 36.84 -13.11 -16.12
C GLY A 313 35.40 -13.06 -15.61
N CYS A 314 34.83 -11.88 -15.38
CA CYS A 314 33.45 -11.70 -14.96
C CYS A 314 32.54 -11.45 -16.18
N TRP A 315 31.25 -11.78 -16.00
CA TRP A 315 30.18 -11.25 -16.86
C TRP A 315 29.65 -9.98 -16.24
N VAL A 316 29.66 -8.90 -16.99
CA VAL A 316 29.28 -7.56 -16.53
C VAL A 316 28.16 -6.99 -17.36
N MET A 317 27.28 -6.22 -16.73
CA MET A 317 26.30 -5.37 -17.38
C MET A 317 26.90 -3.97 -17.47
N PRO A 318 27.11 -3.41 -18.69
CA PRO A 318 27.57 -2.04 -18.85
C PRO A 318 26.56 -1.04 -18.23
N PHE A 319 27.06 -0.06 -17.51
CA PHE A 319 26.25 0.96 -16.88
C PHE A 319 26.76 2.35 -17.29
N GLU A 320 25.96 3.16 -17.95
CA GLU A 320 26.33 4.55 -18.21
C GLU A 320 26.32 5.32 -16.87
N SER A 321 27.50 5.70 -16.38
CA SER A 321 27.59 6.63 -15.26
C SER A 321 27.43 8.06 -15.74
N HIS A 322 26.55 8.83 -15.13
CA HIS A 322 26.41 10.27 -15.39
C HIS A 322 27.58 11.12 -14.81
N THR A 323 28.61 10.48 -14.26
CA THR A 323 29.79 11.14 -13.70
C THR A 323 31.02 10.70 -14.47
N GLY A 324 31.35 11.43 -15.50
CA GLY A 324 32.41 11.33 -16.51
C GLY A 324 33.86 11.06 -16.08
N THR A 325 34.11 9.99 -15.33
CA THR A 325 35.47 9.50 -15.06
C THR A 325 35.51 7.97 -15.19
N ASP A 326 36.21 7.46 -16.19
CA ASP A 326 36.47 6.05 -16.54
C ASP A 326 35.25 5.19 -16.96
N GLU A 327 35.17 4.86 -18.25
CA GLU A 327 34.10 4.06 -18.89
C GLU A 327 33.92 2.64 -18.30
N HIS A 328 34.88 2.11 -17.55
CA HIS A 328 34.83 0.75 -16.97
C HIS A 328 34.61 0.67 -15.46
N GLU A 329 34.54 1.78 -14.75
CA GLU A 329 34.35 1.80 -13.31
C GLU A 329 32.87 1.60 -12.88
N SER A 330 31.94 1.70 -13.84
CA SER A 330 30.50 1.62 -13.64
C SER A 330 29.87 0.25 -13.95
N ASP A 331 30.61 -0.69 -14.53
CA ASP A 331 30.10 -2.00 -14.93
C ASP A 331 29.67 -2.84 -13.72
N LYS A 332 28.44 -3.36 -13.75
CA LYS A 332 27.94 -4.23 -12.70
C LYS A 332 28.29 -5.68 -12.96
N ILE A 333 28.99 -6.31 -12.04
CA ILE A 333 29.27 -7.75 -12.10
C ILE A 333 27.95 -8.52 -11.85
N ILE A 334 27.56 -9.31 -12.83
CA ILE A 334 26.41 -10.22 -12.77
C ILE A 334 26.87 -11.63 -12.41
N VAL A 335 27.97 -12.11 -13.04
CA VAL A 335 28.62 -13.38 -12.68
C VAL A 335 30.09 -13.11 -12.41
N ARG A 336 30.60 -13.57 -11.29
CA ARG A 336 32.00 -13.44 -10.89
C ARG A 336 32.88 -14.39 -11.71
N SER A 337 34.19 -14.13 -11.71
CA SER A 337 35.21 -14.95 -12.42
C SER A 337 35.25 -16.41 -11.97
N ASN A 338 34.79 -16.74 -10.79
CA ASN A 338 34.67 -18.10 -10.27
C ASN A 338 33.31 -18.78 -10.62
N GLY A 339 32.47 -18.14 -11.44
CA GLY A 339 31.16 -18.64 -11.83
C GLY A 339 30.01 -18.33 -10.85
N THR A 340 30.29 -17.67 -9.71
CA THR A 340 29.26 -17.35 -8.74
C THR A 340 28.35 -16.22 -9.23
N VAL A 341 27.05 -16.46 -9.25
CA VAL A 341 26.03 -15.46 -9.60
C VAL A 341 25.86 -14.47 -8.46
N THR A 342 25.72 -13.19 -8.80
CA THR A 342 25.40 -12.14 -7.81
C THR A 342 23.89 -12.10 -7.51
N TYR A 343 23.48 -11.51 -6.39
CA TYR A 343 22.05 -11.33 -6.05
C TYR A 343 21.27 -10.66 -7.17
N THR A 344 21.84 -9.64 -7.80
CA THR A 344 21.21 -8.90 -8.90
C THR A 344 20.83 -9.81 -10.09
N GLY A 345 21.63 -10.84 -10.35
CA GLY A 345 21.32 -11.79 -11.42
C GLY A 345 20.08 -12.64 -11.12
N LYS A 346 19.94 -13.09 -9.87
CA LYS A 346 18.75 -13.84 -9.41
C LYS A 346 17.49 -12.95 -9.44
N ASP A 347 17.63 -11.70 -9.00
CA ASP A 347 16.53 -10.73 -8.99
C ASP A 347 16.03 -10.43 -10.42
N ILE A 348 16.92 -10.31 -11.41
CA ILE A 348 16.54 -10.15 -12.81
C ILE A 348 15.75 -11.37 -13.31
N ALA A 349 16.19 -12.59 -12.98
CA ALA A 349 15.51 -13.81 -13.39
C ALA A 349 14.10 -13.87 -12.83
N TYR A 350 13.94 -13.57 -11.55
CA TYR A 350 12.65 -13.55 -10.90
C TYR A 350 11.75 -12.44 -11.44
N GLN A 351 12.30 -11.26 -11.72
CA GLN A 351 11.55 -10.15 -12.31
C GLN A 351 11.03 -10.47 -13.72
N LEU A 352 11.84 -11.17 -14.54
CA LEU A 352 11.42 -11.65 -15.86
C LEU A 352 10.28 -12.66 -15.77
N TRP A 353 10.32 -13.55 -14.77
CA TRP A 353 9.19 -14.47 -14.52
C TRP A 353 7.92 -13.71 -14.12
N LYS A 354 8.01 -12.74 -13.19
CA LYS A 354 6.87 -11.91 -12.80
C LYS A 354 6.21 -11.22 -14.00
N LEU A 355 6.99 -10.79 -14.98
CA LEU A 355 6.53 -10.17 -16.22
C LEU A 355 6.12 -11.20 -17.30
N GLY A 356 6.19 -12.51 -17.01
CA GLY A 356 5.86 -13.56 -17.98
C GLY A 356 6.87 -13.71 -19.12
N GLN A 357 8.09 -13.16 -18.97
CA GLN A 357 9.10 -13.07 -20.05
C GLN A 357 10.24 -14.09 -19.91
N LEU A 358 10.26 -14.87 -18.84
CA LEU A 358 11.31 -15.87 -18.62
C LEU A 358 11.12 -17.12 -19.49
N GLY A 359 9.87 -17.51 -19.77
CA GLY A 359 9.53 -18.74 -20.50
C GLY A 359 9.68 -20.02 -19.67
N LEU A 360 9.76 -19.90 -18.35
CA LEU A 360 9.73 -20.96 -17.34
C LEU A 360 8.72 -20.60 -16.28
N ASP A 361 8.19 -21.60 -15.57
CA ASP A 361 7.23 -21.40 -14.48
C ASP A 361 7.58 -22.30 -13.29
N PHE A 362 7.11 -21.90 -12.08
CA PHE A 362 7.20 -22.70 -10.88
C PHE A 362 6.17 -23.82 -10.87
N ASN A 363 6.38 -24.80 -9.99
CA ASN A 363 5.31 -25.60 -9.45
C ASN A 363 4.78 -24.93 -8.19
N TYR A 364 3.53 -25.23 -7.81
CA TYR A 364 2.84 -24.58 -6.70
C TYR A 364 2.13 -25.60 -5.83
N LYS A 365 2.09 -25.34 -4.53
CA LYS A 365 1.25 -26.07 -3.57
C LYS A 365 0.57 -25.11 -2.61
N PRO A 366 -0.66 -25.44 -2.11
CA PRO A 366 -1.28 -24.65 -1.05
C PRO A 366 -0.39 -24.60 0.19
N PHE A 367 -0.28 -23.44 0.80
CA PHE A 367 0.49 -23.22 2.04
C PHE A 367 -0.44 -22.94 3.22
N ARG A 368 -1.38 -21.99 3.07
CA ARG A 368 -2.35 -21.62 4.10
C ARG A 368 -3.72 -21.36 3.45
N SER A 369 -4.78 -21.82 4.11
CA SER A 369 -6.17 -21.51 3.71
C SER A 369 -6.85 -20.71 4.81
N TYR A 370 -7.67 -19.75 4.40
CA TYR A 370 -8.40 -18.85 5.28
C TYR A 370 -9.91 -19.18 5.27
N PRO A 371 -10.65 -18.80 6.35
CA PRO A 371 -12.08 -19.12 6.47
C PRO A 371 -12.97 -18.53 5.35
N ASP A 372 -12.54 -17.44 4.72
CA ASP A 372 -13.23 -16.79 3.60
C ASP A 372 -12.98 -17.44 2.23
N GLY A 373 -12.19 -18.52 2.19
CA GLY A 373 -11.84 -19.24 0.98
C GLY A 373 -10.58 -18.75 0.27
N HIS A 374 -9.94 -17.65 0.74
CA HIS A 374 -8.63 -17.26 0.24
C HIS A 374 -7.59 -18.33 0.57
N ALA A 375 -6.65 -18.55 -0.34
CA ALA A 375 -5.53 -19.47 -0.15
C ALA A 375 -4.21 -18.82 -0.54
N THR A 376 -3.25 -18.84 0.38
CA THR A 376 -1.86 -18.51 0.08
C THR A 376 -1.15 -19.73 -0.45
N TRP A 377 -0.50 -19.60 -1.60
CA TRP A 377 0.27 -20.66 -2.26
C TRP A 377 1.76 -20.48 -2.02
N VAL A 378 2.53 -21.53 -2.18
CA VAL A 378 4.00 -21.49 -2.13
C VAL A 378 4.59 -22.16 -3.36
N THR A 379 5.69 -21.63 -3.87
CA THR A 379 6.47 -22.27 -4.95
C THR A 379 7.13 -23.55 -4.45
N THR A 380 7.27 -24.56 -5.32
CA THR A 380 7.90 -25.85 -5.00
C THR A 380 8.59 -26.44 -6.23
N THR A 381 9.64 -27.26 -6.02
CA THR A 381 10.26 -28.09 -7.06
C THR A 381 9.48 -29.38 -7.34
N GLU A 382 8.61 -29.80 -6.41
CA GLU A 382 7.82 -31.02 -6.58
C GLU A 382 6.90 -30.85 -7.79
N PRO A 383 6.94 -31.79 -8.78
CA PRO A 383 5.99 -31.77 -9.87
C PRO A 383 4.56 -31.74 -9.32
N ASN A 384 3.64 -31.03 -9.97
CA ASN A 384 2.24 -30.87 -9.55
C ASN A 384 1.45 -32.20 -9.45
N ALA A 385 2.03 -33.20 -8.77
CA ALA A 385 1.38 -34.43 -8.39
C ALA A 385 0.46 -34.09 -7.22
N GLU A 386 -0.86 -34.13 -7.46
CA GLU A 386 -1.90 -33.99 -6.46
C GLU A 386 -2.25 -32.57 -5.97
N VAL A 387 -2.37 -31.62 -6.89
CA VAL A 387 -3.35 -30.54 -6.67
C VAL A 387 -4.71 -31.23 -6.51
N GLN A 388 -5.35 -31.07 -5.35
CA GLN A 388 -6.71 -31.58 -5.17
C GLN A 388 -7.54 -31.12 -6.37
N PRO A 389 -8.23 -31.99 -7.11
CA PRO A 389 -8.92 -31.62 -8.36
C PRO A 389 -9.97 -30.52 -8.19
N GLU A 390 -10.28 -30.16 -6.96
CA GLU A 390 -11.30 -29.19 -6.55
C GLU A 390 -10.78 -27.76 -6.42
N VAL A 391 -9.47 -27.51 -6.38
CA VAL A 391 -8.89 -26.17 -6.31
C VAL A 391 -8.17 -25.86 -7.62
N PRO A 392 -8.73 -25.01 -8.49
CA PRO A 392 -8.08 -24.65 -9.75
C PRO A 392 -6.73 -23.99 -9.45
N ARG A 393 -5.68 -24.48 -10.14
CA ARG A 393 -4.33 -23.89 -10.05
C ARG A 393 -4.40 -22.40 -10.42
N PRO A 394 -3.96 -21.50 -9.56
CA PRO A 394 -3.87 -20.08 -9.91
C PRO A 394 -2.87 -19.86 -11.05
N ASN A 395 -3.15 -18.85 -11.89
CA ASN A 395 -2.22 -18.41 -12.93
C ASN A 395 -1.39 -17.24 -12.38
N PHE A 396 -0.27 -17.58 -11.74
CA PHE A 396 0.68 -16.59 -11.19
C PHE A 396 1.61 -16.03 -12.28
N GLY A 397 2.17 -14.84 -12.01
CA GLY A 397 3.06 -14.16 -12.96
C GLY A 397 2.32 -13.49 -14.11
N GLY A 398 3.06 -12.98 -15.09
CA GLY A 398 2.51 -12.31 -16.26
C GLY A 398 1.87 -10.96 -15.97
N GLY A 399 2.39 -10.21 -14.99
CA GLY A 399 1.95 -8.84 -14.71
C GLY A 399 2.45 -7.84 -15.74
N GLU A 400 1.69 -6.76 -15.98
CA GLU A 400 2.12 -5.65 -16.84
C GLU A 400 3.09 -4.71 -16.15
N ILE A 401 2.90 -4.51 -14.84
CA ILE A 401 3.80 -3.74 -13.98
C ILE A 401 4.00 -4.52 -12.69
N VAL A 402 5.23 -4.54 -12.22
CA VAL A 402 5.62 -5.14 -10.94
C VAL A 402 6.15 -4.05 -10.01
N TYR A 403 5.51 -3.90 -8.87
CA TYR A 403 5.95 -3.02 -7.79
C TYR A 403 6.67 -3.84 -6.73
N ASN A 404 7.94 -3.50 -6.47
CA ASN A 404 8.76 -4.11 -5.42
C ASN A 404 8.86 -3.12 -4.25
N VAL A 405 8.22 -3.45 -3.11
CA VAL A 405 8.22 -2.60 -1.91
C VAL A 405 9.47 -2.89 -1.09
N ILE A 406 10.49 -2.08 -1.25
CA ILE A 406 11.82 -2.33 -0.71
C ILE A 406 12.41 -1.04 -0.13
N ASP A 407 13.15 -1.14 0.99
CA ASP A 407 13.83 -0.04 1.66
C ASP A 407 14.74 0.77 0.70
N SER A 408 14.78 2.09 0.87
CA SER A 408 15.53 3.03 -0.01
C SER A 408 17.03 2.70 -0.10
N ARG A 409 17.61 2.05 0.91
CA ARG A 409 19.01 1.59 0.89
C ARG A 409 19.31 0.54 -0.19
N GLN A 410 18.27 -0.08 -0.77
CA GLN A 410 18.37 -1.04 -1.87
C GLN A 410 18.10 -0.40 -3.25
N SER A 411 18.04 0.93 -3.36
CA SER A 411 17.71 1.63 -4.59
C SER A 411 18.69 1.31 -5.75
N TYR A 412 19.99 1.20 -5.44
CA TYR A 412 20.99 0.87 -6.47
C TYR A 412 20.81 -0.54 -7.06
N PRO A 413 20.70 -1.64 -6.27
CA PRO A 413 20.38 -2.95 -6.83
C PRO A 413 19.08 -2.97 -7.65
N GLN A 414 18.03 -2.29 -7.17
CA GLN A 414 16.74 -2.21 -7.86
C GLN A 414 16.83 -1.47 -9.20
N ASP A 415 17.64 -0.41 -9.29
CA ASP A 415 17.88 0.30 -10.55
C ASP A 415 18.56 -0.59 -11.58
N ILE A 416 19.49 -1.45 -11.15
CA ILE A 416 20.15 -2.41 -12.05
C ILE A 416 19.15 -3.47 -12.55
N VAL A 417 18.29 -3.99 -11.68
CA VAL A 417 17.24 -4.94 -12.07
C VAL A 417 16.32 -4.30 -13.10
N ARG A 418 15.83 -3.08 -12.84
CA ARG A 418 14.96 -2.32 -13.73
C ARG A 418 15.57 -2.13 -15.12
N LYS A 419 16.82 -1.66 -15.18
CA LYS A 419 17.54 -1.46 -16.45
C LYS A 419 17.85 -2.77 -17.15
N GLY A 420 18.23 -3.80 -16.40
CA GLY A 420 18.47 -5.14 -16.94
C GLY A 420 17.22 -5.72 -17.60
N VAL A 421 16.07 -5.64 -16.94
CA VAL A 421 14.79 -6.07 -17.49
C VAL A 421 14.43 -5.27 -18.74
N ALA A 422 14.52 -3.93 -18.71
CA ALA A 422 14.21 -3.07 -19.84
C ALA A 422 15.13 -3.34 -21.06
N ALA A 423 16.39 -3.70 -20.83
CA ALA A 423 17.32 -4.07 -21.89
C ALA A 423 17.00 -5.45 -22.49
N ILE A 424 16.51 -6.40 -21.68
CA ILE A 424 16.10 -7.74 -22.14
C ILE A 424 14.75 -7.68 -22.87
N VAL A 425 13.78 -6.90 -22.37
CA VAL A 425 12.42 -6.79 -22.91
C VAL A 425 12.04 -5.32 -23.15
N PRO A 426 12.60 -4.68 -24.21
CA PRO A 426 12.42 -3.25 -24.46
C PRO A 426 10.97 -2.83 -24.65
N GLU A 427 10.08 -3.72 -25.07
CA GLU A 427 8.64 -3.49 -25.23
C GLU A 427 7.93 -3.17 -23.90
N PHE A 428 8.44 -3.64 -22.79
CA PHE A 428 7.93 -3.30 -21.46
C PHE A 428 8.52 -1.99 -20.93
N GLY A 429 9.76 -1.67 -21.33
CA GLY A 429 10.50 -0.50 -20.88
C GLY A 429 10.79 -0.49 -19.37
N GLU A 430 11.37 0.61 -18.90
CA GLU A 430 11.73 0.76 -17.49
C GLU A 430 10.52 0.89 -16.53
N LYS A 431 9.32 1.17 -17.07
CA LYS A 431 8.09 1.37 -16.27
C LYS A 431 7.48 0.06 -15.79
N ALA A 432 7.87 -1.07 -16.35
CA ALA A 432 7.34 -2.38 -15.96
C ALA A 432 7.89 -2.88 -14.63
N SER A 433 9.05 -2.40 -14.18
CA SER A 433 9.68 -2.77 -12.91
C SER A 433 9.82 -1.52 -12.04
N VAL A 434 9.03 -1.39 -11.00
CA VAL A 434 8.95 -0.20 -10.14
C VAL A 434 9.48 -0.52 -8.76
N HIS A 435 10.51 0.20 -8.33
CA HIS A 435 10.95 0.22 -6.95
C HIS A 435 10.06 1.17 -6.14
N LEU A 436 9.13 0.63 -5.37
CA LEU A 436 8.37 1.40 -4.39
C LEU A 436 9.22 1.53 -3.13
N SER A 437 10.14 2.50 -3.16
CA SER A 437 11.07 2.77 -2.08
C SER A 437 10.39 3.45 -0.89
N TYR A 438 10.89 3.16 0.32
CA TYR A 438 10.43 3.82 1.54
C TYR A 438 11.60 4.01 2.52
N GLU A 439 11.48 5.03 3.39
CA GLU A 439 12.43 5.28 4.46
C GLU A 439 12.08 4.49 5.74
N MET A 440 13.07 4.29 6.59
CA MET A 440 12.95 3.47 7.80
C MET A 440 11.97 4.03 8.83
N VAL A 441 11.49 3.12 9.69
CA VAL A 441 10.82 3.45 10.96
C VAL A 441 11.78 3.27 12.10
N ALA A 442 11.85 4.29 12.95
CA ALA A 442 12.52 4.30 14.24
C ALA A 442 11.48 4.45 15.36
N LEU A 443 11.89 4.40 16.61
CA LEU A 443 11.03 4.70 17.76
C LEU A 443 11.34 6.07 18.34
N SER A 444 10.32 6.73 18.89
CA SER A 444 10.57 7.88 19.77
C SER A 444 11.27 7.41 21.05
N PRO A 445 12.05 8.27 21.74
CA PRO A 445 12.60 7.93 23.04
C PRO A 445 11.52 7.49 24.04
N GLY A 446 10.34 8.13 24.02
CA GLY A 446 9.20 7.77 24.84
C GLY A 446 8.70 6.34 24.57
N ALA A 447 8.54 5.98 23.28
CA ALA A 447 8.16 4.62 22.90
C ALA A 447 9.16 3.56 23.34
N CYS A 448 10.48 3.88 23.28
CA CYS A 448 11.52 2.99 23.81
C CYS A 448 11.36 2.75 25.31
N GLU A 449 11.11 3.81 26.10
CA GLU A 449 10.91 3.70 27.56
C GLU A 449 9.66 2.89 27.90
N GLU A 450 8.57 3.08 27.16
CA GLU A 450 7.30 2.31 27.34
C GLU A 450 7.48 0.81 27.04
N LEU A 451 8.42 0.46 26.16
CA LEU A 451 8.81 -0.93 25.86
C LEU A 451 9.89 -1.46 26.83
N GLY A 452 10.28 -0.69 27.85
CA GLY A 452 11.29 -1.08 28.84
C GLY A 452 12.73 -1.04 28.32
N ILE A 453 12.98 -0.39 27.17
CA ILE A 453 14.32 -0.22 26.61
C ILE A 453 15.03 0.89 27.38
N GLN A 454 16.17 0.56 28.00
CA GLN A 454 16.97 1.53 28.72
C GLN A 454 17.78 2.40 27.76
N LEU A 455 17.53 3.70 27.78
CA LEU A 455 18.24 4.68 26.98
C LEU A 455 19.29 5.42 27.79
N SER A 456 20.41 5.76 27.14
CA SER A 456 21.39 6.71 27.69
C SER A 456 20.78 8.12 27.74
N GLU A 457 21.38 9.03 28.56
CA GLU A 457 20.94 10.43 28.57
C GLU A 457 21.14 11.15 27.24
N GLU A 458 22.08 10.70 26.41
CA GLU A 458 22.32 11.21 25.07
C GLU A 458 21.24 10.73 24.10
N ASP A 459 20.85 9.45 24.18
CA ASP A 459 19.82 8.86 23.31
C ASP A 459 18.44 9.48 23.61
N ARG A 460 18.13 9.80 24.86
CA ARG A 460 16.87 10.49 25.24
C ARG A 460 16.68 11.85 24.58
N LYS A 461 17.76 12.49 24.15
CA LYS A 461 17.73 13.82 23.50
C LYS A 461 17.61 13.72 21.98
N LYS A 462 17.72 12.54 21.41
CA LYS A 462 17.59 12.32 19.96
C LYS A 462 16.12 12.42 19.51
N PRO A 463 15.86 12.86 18.29
CA PRO A 463 14.50 12.90 17.76
C PRO A 463 13.91 11.49 17.57
N TYR A 464 14.75 10.48 17.38
CA TYR A 464 14.37 9.07 17.25
C TYR A 464 15.57 8.15 17.58
N ILE A 465 15.24 6.89 17.85
CA ILE A 465 16.19 5.80 18.11
C ILE A 465 16.08 4.77 17.00
N GLU A 466 17.17 4.57 16.26
CA GLU A 466 17.22 3.54 15.21
C GLU A 466 17.23 2.14 15.82
N MET A 467 16.34 1.30 15.33
CA MET A 467 16.25 -0.11 15.71
C MET A 467 17.26 -0.95 14.93
N SER A 468 18.06 -1.74 15.63
CA SER A 468 19.03 -2.64 15.02
C SER A 468 18.98 -4.02 15.67
N GLY A 469 18.41 -4.98 14.96
CA GLY A 469 18.38 -6.37 15.42
C GLY A 469 19.77 -7.00 15.67
N ARG A 470 20.82 -6.49 15.00
CA ARG A 470 22.21 -6.92 15.21
C ARG A 470 22.79 -6.40 16.54
N LYS A 471 22.26 -5.32 17.08
CA LYS A 471 22.68 -4.73 18.37
C LYS A 471 21.79 -5.16 19.53
N GLY A 472 20.82 -6.03 19.32
CA GLY A 472 19.83 -6.42 20.32
C GLY A 472 18.77 -5.34 20.64
N LEU A 473 18.78 -4.22 19.90
CA LEU A 473 17.85 -3.10 20.03
C LEU A 473 16.69 -3.24 19.04
N GLY A 474 16.15 -4.42 18.85
CA GLY A 474 15.02 -4.65 17.95
C GLY A 474 13.71 -4.79 18.72
N VAL A 475 12.67 -4.09 18.29
CA VAL A 475 11.32 -4.29 18.81
C VAL A 475 10.59 -5.24 17.88
N LYS A 476 10.15 -6.36 18.44
CA LYS A 476 9.37 -7.35 17.70
C LYS A 476 7.99 -6.79 17.40
N ALA A 477 7.45 -7.12 16.23
CA ALA A 477 6.18 -6.59 15.76
C ALA A 477 5.03 -6.95 16.70
N ASP A 478 5.00 -8.19 17.18
CA ASP A 478 3.97 -8.65 18.11
C ASP A 478 4.01 -7.96 19.48
N ASP A 479 5.21 -7.64 20.01
CA ASP A 479 5.33 -6.87 21.24
C ASP A 479 4.73 -5.47 21.08
N LEU A 480 4.95 -4.84 19.92
CA LEU A 480 4.37 -3.55 19.57
C LEU A 480 2.83 -3.63 19.46
N ILE A 481 2.32 -4.63 18.75
CA ILE A 481 0.88 -4.83 18.55
C ILE A 481 0.21 -5.14 19.89
N ASN A 482 0.78 -6.05 20.70
CA ASN A 482 0.28 -6.40 22.02
C ASN A 482 0.19 -5.18 22.95
N ARG A 483 1.17 -4.29 22.89
CA ARG A 483 1.15 -3.06 23.68
C ARG A 483 0.02 -2.14 23.24
N LEU A 484 -0.14 -1.90 21.92
CA LEU A 484 -1.24 -1.08 21.39
C LEU A 484 -2.61 -1.66 21.75
N GLU A 485 -2.78 -2.99 21.63
CA GLU A 485 -4.01 -3.67 22.00
C GLU A 485 -4.33 -3.54 23.50
N SER A 486 -3.31 -3.65 24.36
CA SER A 486 -3.46 -3.50 25.81
C SER A 486 -3.93 -2.11 26.19
N ASP A 487 -3.30 -1.08 25.61
CA ASP A 487 -3.64 0.32 25.88
C ASP A 487 -5.05 0.66 25.33
N ALA A 488 -5.39 0.18 24.12
CA ALA A 488 -6.71 0.33 23.54
C ALA A 488 -7.79 -0.39 24.37
N LEU A 489 -7.49 -1.58 24.91
CA LEU A 489 -8.43 -2.35 25.73
C LEU A 489 -8.76 -1.66 27.06
N GLU A 490 -7.80 -1.01 27.68
CA GLU A 490 -8.03 -0.23 28.90
C GLU A 490 -9.00 0.93 28.63
N GLU A 491 -8.84 1.62 27.50
CA GLU A 491 -9.73 2.71 27.08
C GLU A 491 -11.14 2.18 26.76
N VAL A 492 -11.25 1.08 26.02
CA VAL A 492 -12.55 0.45 25.68
C VAL A 492 -13.28 0.00 26.93
N ARG A 493 -12.62 -0.65 27.88
CA ARG A 493 -13.22 -1.07 29.15
C ARG A 493 -13.74 0.10 29.96
N THR A 494 -13.03 1.20 29.96
CA THR A 494 -13.44 2.42 30.68
C THR A 494 -14.67 3.07 30.08
N ARG A 495 -14.74 3.14 28.74
CA ARG A 495 -15.85 3.81 28.02
C ARG A 495 -17.06 2.91 27.81
N HIS A 496 -16.85 1.62 27.67
CA HIS A 496 -17.88 0.63 27.35
C HIS A 496 -17.84 -0.58 28.30
N PRO A 497 -18.07 -0.37 29.60
CA PRO A 497 -18.05 -1.46 30.58
C PRO A 497 -19.21 -2.45 30.40
N ASP A 498 -20.20 -2.10 29.58
CA ASP A 498 -21.40 -2.91 29.26
C ASP A 498 -21.15 -3.95 28.15
N LEU A 499 -20.08 -3.83 27.40
CA LEU A 499 -19.72 -4.80 26.34
C LEU A 499 -19.19 -6.11 26.94
N ALA A 500 -19.47 -7.23 26.27
CA ALA A 500 -18.84 -8.51 26.59
C ALA A 500 -17.32 -8.45 26.39
N GLU A 501 -16.55 -9.22 27.16
CA GLU A 501 -15.08 -9.19 27.09
C GLU A 501 -14.54 -9.49 25.68
N ALA A 502 -15.18 -10.39 24.94
CA ALA A 502 -14.80 -10.71 23.57
C ALA A 502 -14.98 -9.49 22.64
N GLU A 503 -16.11 -8.78 22.75
CA GLU A 503 -16.40 -7.57 21.98
C GLU A 503 -15.44 -6.42 22.36
N GLN A 504 -15.09 -6.30 23.64
CA GLN A 504 -14.09 -5.31 24.10
C GLN A 504 -12.72 -5.58 23.47
N ARG A 505 -12.30 -6.86 23.42
CA ARG A 505 -11.02 -7.27 22.78
C ARG A 505 -11.02 -7.04 21.28
N GLU A 506 -12.10 -7.40 20.59
CA GLU A 506 -12.25 -7.18 19.14
C GLU A 506 -12.22 -5.68 18.80
N THR A 507 -12.94 -4.86 19.57
CA THR A 507 -12.91 -3.40 19.43
C THR A 507 -11.52 -2.84 19.69
N ALA A 508 -10.83 -3.29 20.74
CA ALA A 508 -9.48 -2.86 21.07
C ALA A 508 -8.47 -3.24 19.97
N HIS A 509 -8.58 -4.45 19.42
CA HIS A 509 -7.79 -4.90 18.30
C HIS A 509 -8.01 -4.00 17.06
N SER A 510 -9.25 -3.74 16.69
CA SER A 510 -9.59 -2.85 15.57
C SER A 510 -8.99 -1.44 15.75
N ILE A 511 -9.05 -0.88 16.97
CA ILE A 511 -8.46 0.42 17.30
C ILE A 511 -6.94 0.38 17.19
N ALA A 512 -6.29 -0.65 17.76
CA ALA A 512 -4.84 -0.79 17.76
C ALA A 512 -4.27 -0.93 16.34
N VAL A 513 -4.88 -1.80 15.53
CA VAL A 513 -4.49 -1.98 14.12
C VAL A 513 -4.73 -0.70 13.32
N GLY A 514 -5.88 -0.05 13.50
CA GLY A 514 -6.22 1.23 12.87
C GLY A 514 -5.23 2.34 13.24
N ALA A 515 -4.83 2.43 14.51
CA ALA A 515 -3.84 3.37 15.01
C ALA A 515 -2.47 3.14 14.37
N LEU A 516 -2.00 1.89 14.36
CA LEU A 516 -0.70 1.50 13.80
C LEU A 516 -0.65 1.73 12.28
N ARG A 517 -1.63 1.22 11.54
CA ARG A 517 -1.69 1.38 10.08
C ARG A 517 -1.74 2.84 9.69
N TYR A 518 -2.65 3.62 10.29
CA TYR A 518 -2.78 5.05 9.98
C TYR A 518 -1.49 5.82 10.30
N PHE A 519 -0.88 5.56 11.46
CA PHE A 519 0.37 6.22 11.85
C PHE A 519 1.48 5.99 10.82
N LEU A 520 1.62 4.76 10.31
CA LEU A 520 2.62 4.42 9.31
C LEU A 520 2.29 4.98 7.92
N LEU A 521 1.01 5.25 7.61
CA LEU A 521 0.55 5.69 6.29
C LEU A 521 0.42 7.21 6.15
N LYS A 522 0.26 7.96 7.25
CA LYS A 522 0.09 9.42 7.19
C LYS A 522 1.33 10.18 6.69
N PHE A 523 2.51 9.58 6.80
CA PHE A 523 3.76 10.14 6.32
C PHE A 523 4.07 9.68 4.89
N THR A 524 4.69 10.55 4.09
CA THR A 524 5.17 10.15 2.77
C THR A 524 6.20 9.01 2.86
N ARG A 525 6.30 8.21 1.81
CA ARG A 525 7.23 7.07 1.76
C ARG A 525 8.67 7.47 2.05
N ASN A 526 9.09 8.65 1.60
CA ASN A 526 10.45 9.17 1.74
C ASN A 526 10.72 9.83 3.10
N SER A 527 9.81 9.72 4.06
CA SER A 527 10.00 10.28 5.40
C SER A 527 10.44 9.20 6.39
N VAL A 528 11.48 9.49 7.16
CA VAL A 528 11.81 8.71 8.37
C VAL A 528 10.71 8.92 9.40
N ILE A 529 10.19 7.84 9.95
CA ILE A 529 9.13 7.88 10.97
C ILE A 529 9.72 7.60 12.35
N ALA A 530 9.39 8.44 13.33
CA ALA A 530 9.59 8.15 14.74
C ALA A 530 8.25 7.69 15.35
N PHE A 531 8.07 6.39 15.55
CA PHE A 531 6.84 5.84 16.08
C PHE A 531 6.67 6.16 17.56
N ASP A 532 5.47 6.60 17.94
CA ASP A 532 5.09 6.93 19.32
C ASP A 532 3.70 6.36 19.64
N PHE A 533 3.57 5.64 20.77
CA PHE A 533 2.32 4.97 21.17
C PHE A 533 1.19 5.96 21.48
N LYS A 534 1.51 7.02 22.22
CA LYS A 534 0.53 8.03 22.64
C LYS A 534 0.01 8.83 21.45
N GLU A 535 0.90 9.18 20.52
CA GLU A 535 0.50 9.86 19.30
C GLU A 535 -0.36 8.95 18.43
N ALA A 536 0.01 7.68 18.25
CA ALA A 536 -0.73 6.73 17.40
C ALA A 536 -2.15 6.45 17.93
N LEU A 537 -2.32 6.28 19.24
CA LEU A 537 -3.59 5.98 19.91
C LEU A 537 -4.43 7.22 20.23
N SER A 538 -3.96 8.43 19.92
CA SER A 538 -4.71 9.66 20.21
C SER A 538 -6.03 9.69 19.45
N PHE A 539 -7.10 10.11 20.16
CA PHE A 539 -8.41 10.39 19.58
C PHE A 539 -8.53 11.83 19.03
N GLU A 540 -7.46 12.58 19.06
CA GLU A 540 -7.37 13.94 18.56
C GLU A 540 -6.27 14.05 17.52
N GLY A 541 -6.46 14.95 16.55
CA GLY A 541 -5.49 15.18 15.49
C GLY A 541 -5.56 14.15 14.36
N GLU A 542 -4.48 14.04 13.59
CA GLU A 542 -4.37 13.19 12.39
C GLU A 542 -3.97 11.75 12.80
N THR A 543 -4.98 10.96 13.22
CA THR A 543 -4.82 9.61 13.75
C THR A 543 -5.86 8.63 13.22
N GLY A 544 -5.56 7.32 13.27
CA GLY A 544 -6.50 6.25 12.93
C GLY A 544 -7.74 6.26 13.82
N PRO A 545 -7.58 6.28 15.16
CA PRO A 545 -8.72 6.34 16.06
C PRO A 545 -9.65 7.53 15.85
N TYR A 546 -9.13 8.70 15.50
CA TYR A 546 -9.94 9.85 15.13
C TYR A 546 -10.84 9.58 13.90
N CYS A 547 -10.26 8.96 12.86
CA CYS A 547 -10.99 8.64 11.63
C CYS A 547 -12.03 7.52 11.87
N GLN A 548 -11.66 6.48 12.62
CA GLN A 548 -12.58 5.42 13.04
C GLN A 548 -13.74 5.97 13.87
N TYR A 549 -13.46 6.84 14.82
CA TYR A 549 -14.49 7.46 15.65
C TYR A 549 -15.50 8.30 14.84
N ALA A 550 -15.03 9.01 13.82
CA ALA A 550 -15.92 9.73 12.91
C ALA A 550 -16.87 8.77 12.16
N ALA A 551 -16.35 7.63 11.69
CA ALA A 551 -17.15 6.60 11.02
C ALA A 551 -18.14 5.91 11.98
N VAL A 552 -17.72 5.57 13.22
CA VAL A 552 -18.59 5.00 14.26
C VAL A 552 -19.72 5.97 14.62
N ARG A 553 -19.41 7.26 14.74
CA ARG A 553 -20.40 8.32 14.97
C ARG A 553 -21.39 8.39 13.81
N ALA A 554 -20.92 8.34 12.57
CA ALA A 554 -21.78 8.30 11.40
C ALA A 554 -22.70 7.07 11.43
N ASN A 555 -22.16 5.87 11.68
CA ASN A 555 -22.94 4.64 11.84
C ASN A 555 -24.01 4.74 12.93
N SER A 556 -23.73 5.45 14.04
CA SER A 556 -24.68 5.62 15.13
C SER A 556 -25.93 6.43 14.75
N ILE A 557 -25.81 7.37 13.79
CA ILE A 557 -26.95 8.12 13.24
C ILE A 557 -27.91 7.14 12.55
N PHE A 558 -27.39 6.31 11.67
CA PHE A 558 -28.20 5.38 10.86
C PHE A 558 -28.79 4.25 11.70
N ARG A 559 -28.06 3.75 12.69
CA ARG A 559 -28.59 2.80 13.67
C ARG A 559 -29.80 3.35 14.45
N LYS A 560 -29.75 4.63 14.84
CA LYS A 560 -30.89 5.32 15.48
C LYS A 560 -32.07 5.54 14.53
N LEU A 561 -31.82 5.62 13.23
CA LEU A 561 -32.85 5.69 12.19
C LEU A 561 -33.40 4.31 11.81
N GLY A 562 -32.90 3.21 12.41
CA GLY A 562 -33.33 1.86 12.07
C GLY A 562 -32.77 1.33 10.73
N VAL A 563 -31.72 1.97 10.21
CA VAL A 563 -31.04 1.54 8.99
C VAL A 563 -29.95 0.54 9.38
N SER A 564 -29.93 -0.64 8.74
CA SER A 564 -28.83 -1.62 8.90
C SER A 564 -27.54 -1.02 8.38
N THR A 565 -26.48 -1.05 9.19
CA THR A 565 -25.16 -0.51 8.84
C THR A 565 -24.14 -1.59 8.49
N GLY A 566 -24.55 -2.88 8.42
CA GLY A 566 -23.70 -4.01 8.05
C GLY A 566 -23.50 -4.12 6.54
N SER A 567 -22.42 -4.79 6.12
CA SER A 567 -22.05 -5.08 4.73
C SER A 567 -22.95 -6.10 4.00
N GLY A 568 -24.08 -6.47 4.57
CA GLY A 568 -25.02 -7.45 3.98
C GLY A 568 -26.04 -6.80 3.06
N SER A 569 -26.33 -7.48 1.94
CA SER A 569 -27.21 -7.08 0.83
C SER A 569 -28.73 -7.09 1.13
N ASP A 570 -29.18 -7.03 2.39
CA ASP A 570 -30.60 -6.99 2.73
C ASP A 570 -31.23 -5.61 2.47
N ARG A 571 -31.48 -5.33 1.18
CA ARG A 571 -32.26 -4.19 0.68
C ARG A 571 -33.75 -4.55 0.57
N ALA A 572 -34.40 -4.90 1.63
CA ALA A 572 -35.82 -5.25 1.53
C ALA A 572 -36.68 -4.46 2.53
N GLN A 573 -36.80 -3.12 2.35
CA GLN A 573 -38.00 -2.29 2.61
C GLN A 573 -37.70 -0.80 2.33
N PRO A 574 -38.70 0.04 1.94
CA PRO A 574 -38.52 1.49 1.83
C PRO A 574 -38.26 2.04 3.26
N GLY A 575 -36.99 2.18 3.58
CA GLY A 575 -36.54 2.72 4.87
C GLY A 575 -36.35 4.24 4.79
N PRO A 576 -35.90 4.87 5.89
CA PRO A 576 -35.72 6.33 5.99
C PRO A 576 -34.85 6.95 4.88
N LEU A 577 -33.95 6.19 4.27
CA LEU A 577 -33.16 6.64 3.12
C LEU A 577 -33.98 6.71 1.83
N ALA A 578 -34.88 5.75 1.59
CA ALA A 578 -35.77 5.79 0.41
C ALA A 578 -36.79 6.94 0.54
N GLU A 579 -37.36 7.15 1.73
CA GLU A 579 -38.26 8.28 2.00
C GLU A 579 -37.54 9.62 1.80
N ALA A 580 -36.30 9.74 2.26
CA ALA A 580 -35.47 10.93 2.03
C ALA A 580 -35.24 11.17 0.55
N GLN A 581 -34.94 10.11 -0.22
CA GLN A 581 -34.72 10.16 -1.66
C GLN A 581 -35.98 10.63 -2.42
N ASP A 582 -37.15 10.10 -2.06
CA ASP A 582 -38.43 10.49 -2.66
C ASP A 582 -38.75 11.97 -2.38
N LEU A 583 -38.49 12.46 -1.15
CA LEU A 583 -38.64 13.87 -0.80
C LEU A 583 -37.70 14.76 -1.60
N ILE A 584 -36.42 14.41 -1.72
CA ILE A 584 -35.44 15.19 -2.48
C ILE A 584 -35.85 15.23 -3.96
N THR A 585 -36.27 14.11 -4.54
CA THR A 585 -36.68 14.04 -5.96
C THR A 585 -37.96 14.85 -6.23
N SER A 586 -38.91 14.82 -5.30
CA SER A 586 -40.21 15.54 -5.47
C SER A 586 -40.16 17.03 -5.11
N ARG A 587 -39.12 17.49 -4.42
CA ARG A 587 -39.02 18.85 -3.87
C ARG A 587 -37.74 19.61 -4.34
N GLN A 588 -37.34 19.44 -5.61
CA GLN A 588 -36.10 19.95 -6.18
C GLN A 588 -35.86 21.44 -5.96
N GLU A 589 -36.88 22.31 -6.08
CA GLU A 589 -36.76 23.76 -5.86
C GLU A 589 -36.40 24.05 -4.38
N GLN A 590 -37.05 23.36 -3.43
CA GLN A 590 -36.71 23.54 -2.01
C GLN A 590 -35.31 23.03 -1.68
N VAL A 591 -34.88 21.93 -2.30
CA VAL A 591 -33.50 21.41 -2.17
C VAL A 591 -32.49 22.40 -2.73
N LYS A 592 -32.79 23.03 -3.88
CA LYS A 592 -31.95 24.08 -4.48
C LYS A 592 -31.78 25.27 -3.55
N ASP A 593 -32.88 25.76 -2.96
CA ASP A 593 -32.85 26.84 -1.97
C ASP A 593 -32.04 26.50 -0.74
N LEU A 594 -32.21 25.26 -0.19
CA LEU A 594 -31.48 24.76 0.99
C LEU A 594 -29.97 24.62 0.76
N LEU A 595 -29.58 24.29 -0.47
CA LEU A 595 -28.16 24.15 -0.87
C LEU A 595 -27.55 25.47 -1.37
N SER A 596 -28.27 26.58 -1.24
CA SER A 596 -27.79 27.93 -1.56
C SER A 596 -27.32 28.68 -0.31
N GLY A 597 -26.47 29.70 -0.48
CA GLY A 597 -25.95 30.52 0.60
C GLY A 597 -24.97 29.80 1.54
N GLU A 598 -24.51 30.46 2.58
CA GLU A 598 -23.41 30.03 3.44
C GLU A 598 -23.66 28.64 4.07
N THR A 599 -24.86 28.39 4.61
CA THR A 599 -25.21 27.09 5.21
C THR A 599 -25.29 25.98 4.16
N GLY A 600 -25.82 26.28 2.97
CA GLY A 600 -25.86 25.36 1.83
C GLY A 600 -24.47 25.02 1.33
N ASP A 601 -23.58 26.01 1.27
CA ASP A 601 -22.17 25.81 0.86
C ASP A 601 -21.39 24.93 1.84
N GLU A 602 -21.65 25.02 3.16
CA GLU A 602 -21.02 24.12 4.14
C GLU A 602 -21.45 22.65 3.93
N VAL A 603 -22.76 22.42 3.78
CA VAL A 603 -23.31 21.08 3.53
C VAL A 603 -22.81 20.53 2.20
N TRP A 604 -22.76 21.35 1.16
CA TRP A 604 -22.27 21.01 -0.15
C TRP A 604 -20.77 20.70 -0.14
N SER A 605 -19.97 21.43 0.62
CA SER A 605 -18.52 21.20 0.76
C SER A 605 -18.19 19.78 1.29
N LEU A 606 -18.99 19.28 2.23
CA LEU A 606 -18.83 17.90 2.72
C LEU A 606 -19.10 16.89 1.60
N LEU A 607 -20.17 17.11 0.82
CA LEU A 607 -20.51 16.22 -0.29
C LEU A 607 -19.42 16.20 -1.35
N VAL A 608 -18.94 17.37 -1.79
CA VAL A 608 -17.88 17.48 -2.79
C VAL A 608 -16.60 16.80 -2.31
N LEU A 609 -16.23 16.99 -1.04
CA LEU A 609 -15.08 16.31 -0.46
C LEU A 609 -15.27 14.79 -0.44
N ALA A 610 -16.42 14.31 0.00
CA ALA A 610 -16.73 12.87 0.04
C ALA A 610 -16.69 12.25 -1.37
N ALA A 611 -17.20 12.95 -2.38
CA ALA A 611 -17.24 12.46 -3.77
C ALA A 611 -15.86 12.36 -4.45
N ARG A 612 -14.78 12.80 -3.79
CA ARG A 612 -13.41 12.77 -4.34
C ARG A 612 -12.60 11.53 -3.98
N LEU A 613 -13.21 10.52 -3.35
CA LEU A 613 -12.51 9.29 -2.98
C LEU A 613 -11.84 8.62 -4.19
N ALA A 614 -12.59 8.44 -5.27
CA ALA A 614 -12.07 7.81 -6.49
C ALA A 614 -10.90 8.60 -7.11
N GLU A 615 -10.96 9.94 -7.08
CA GLU A 615 -9.84 10.81 -7.51
C GLU A 615 -8.62 10.63 -6.60
N SER A 616 -8.84 10.55 -5.28
CA SER A 616 -7.76 10.35 -4.30
C SER A 616 -7.09 8.98 -4.47
N ASN A 617 -7.87 7.92 -4.73
CA ASN A 617 -7.36 6.58 -5.05
C ASN A 617 -6.55 6.60 -6.35
N ALA A 618 -7.07 7.21 -7.41
CA ALA A 618 -6.36 7.31 -8.69
C ALA A 618 -5.04 8.09 -8.56
N GLN A 619 -5.04 9.18 -7.80
CA GLN A 619 -3.84 9.97 -7.54
C GLN A 619 -2.82 9.20 -6.69
N ALA A 620 -3.27 8.50 -5.64
CA ALA A 620 -2.42 7.66 -4.80
C ALA A 620 -1.81 6.50 -5.60
N ALA A 621 -2.58 5.86 -6.49
CA ALA A 621 -2.10 4.82 -7.39
C ALA A 621 -1.06 5.35 -8.38
N ALA A 622 -1.34 6.47 -9.06
CA ALA A 622 -0.46 7.05 -10.06
C ALA A 622 0.88 7.54 -9.50
N SER A 623 0.88 8.08 -8.27
CA SER A 623 2.10 8.55 -7.59
C SER A 623 2.75 7.47 -6.71
N ALA A 624 2.10 6.31 -6.57
CA ALA A 624 2.46 5.25 -5.64
C ALA A 624 2.66 5.79 -4.20
N GLU A 625 1.75 6.67 -3.73
CA GLU A 625 1.87 7.36 -2.45
C GLU A 625 0.60 7.20 -1.59
N PRO A 626 0.54 6.19 -0.69
CA PRO A 626 -0.61 5.95 0.18
C PRO A 626 -0.97 7.11 1.12
N ALA A 627 -0.01 7.98 1.47
CA ALA A 627 -0.25 9.14 2.31
C ALA A 627 -1.31 10.11 1.74
N ILE A 628 -1.51 10.12 0.43
CA ILE A 628 -2.56 10.92 -0.24
C ILE A 628 -3.95 10.46 0.24
N LEU A 629 -4.19 9.15 0.24
CA LEU A 629 -5.45 8.58 0.70
C LEU A 629 -5.63 8.75 2.22
N ALA A 630 -4.57 8.56 3.01
CA ALA A 630 -4.61 8.79 4.45
C ALA A 630 -5.00 10.24 4.77
N LYS A 631 -4.43 11.20 4.06
CA LYS A 631 -4.75 12.63 4.19
C LYS A 631 -6.20 12.96 3.79
N TYR A 632 -6.66 12.37 2.68
CA TYR A 632 -8.06 12.48 2.26
C TYR A 632 -9.00 11.96 3.35
N THR A 633 -8.76 10.75 3.87
CA THR A 633 -9.56 10.10 4.92
C THR A 633 -9.68 10.97 6.17
N PHE A 634 -8.56 11.54 6.64
CA PHE A 634 -8.58 12.46 7.76
C PHE A 634 -9.37 13.73 7.49
N ASN A 635 -9.19 14.34 6.31
CA ASN A 635 -9.92 15.55 5.94
C ASN A 635 -11.43 15.29 5.87
N LEU A 636 -11.85 14.14 5.33
CA LEU A 636 -13.26 13.73 5.28
C LEU A 636 -13.81 13.49 6.69
N ALA A 637 -13.07 12.78 7.55
CA ALA A 637 -13.45 12.55 8.94
C ALA A 637 -13.61 13.86 9.71
N LYS A 638 -12.70 14.82 9.52
CA LYS A 638 -12.74 16.16 10.13
C LYS A 638 -13.95 16.95 9.64
N ALA A 639 -14.19 16.95 8.33
CA ALA A 639 -15.35 17.66 7.74
C ALA A 639 -16.67 17.05 8.23
N PHE A 640 -16.77 15.71 8.30
CA PHE A 640 -17.93 15.02 8.84
C PHE A 640 -18.17 15.35 10.30
N ASN A 641 -17.15 15.36 11.15
CA ASN A 641 -17.27 15.74 12.55
C ASN A 641 -17.78 17.18 12.71
N LEU A 642 -17.29 18.12 11.90
CA LEU A 642 -17.77 19.50 11.89
C LEU A 642 -19.26 19.60 11.49
N PHE A 643 -19.63 18.91 10.41
CA PHE A 643 -21.01 18.80 9.95
C PHE A 643 -21.93 18.24 11.04
N TYR A 644 -21.53 17.15 11.71
CA TYR A 644 -22.27 16.56 12.79
C TYR A 644 -22.51 17.51 13.98
N HIS A 645 -21.52 18.34 14.30
CA HIS A 645 -21.65 19.32 15.38
C HIS A 645 -22.57 20.48 15.03
N ARG A 646 -22.62 20.89 13.77
CA ARG A 646 -23.39 22.06 13.30
C ARG A 646 -24.84 21.74 12.98
N HIS A 647 -25.14 20.50 12.57
CA HIS A 647 -26.46 20.11 12.09
C HIS A 647 -27.11 19.03 12.96
N ARG A 648 -28.35 19.27 13.39
CA ARG A 648 -29.18 18.30 14.14
C ARG A 648 -29.85 17.34 13.17
N ILE A 649 -29.08 16.42 12.57
CA ILE A 649 -29.50 15.57 11.44
C ILE A 649 -30.83 14.85 11.69
N ILE A 650 -30.99 14.15 12.84
CA ILE A 650 -32.20 13.38 13.17
C ILE A 650 -33.32 14.30 13.68
N ALA A 651 -32.97 15.34 14.44
CA ALA A 651 -33.90 16.21 15.10
C ALA A 651 -34.22 17.51 14.30
N GLU A 652 -33.86 17.57 13.01
CA GLU A 652 -34.27 18.65 12.13
C GLU A 652 -35.77 18.58 11.88
N GLU A 653 -36.48 19.69 12.10
CA GLU A 653 -37.93 19.79 11.98
C GLU A 653 -38.40 19.93 10.53
N ASP A 654 -37.63 20.65 9.69
CA ASP A 654 -37.91 20.73 8.28
C ASP A 654 -37.62 19.39 7.60
N VAL A 655 -38.66 18.77 7.07
CA VAL A 655 -38.62 17.41 6.51
C VAL A 655 -37.72 17.32 5.27
N VAL A 656 -37.67 18.37 4.43
CA VAL A 656 -36.84 18.40 3.21
C VAL A 656 -35.38 18.62 3.60
N LYS A 657 -35.11 19.54 4.50
CA LYS A 657 -33.76 19.77 5.02
C LYS A 657 -33.24 18.53 5.74
N ARG A 658 -34.05 17.86 6.57
CA ARG A 658 -33.70 16.60 7.21
C ARG A 658 -33.36 15.52 6.18
N ALA A 659 -34.14 15.40 5.11
CA ALA A 659 -33.86 14.45 4.02
C ALA A 659 -32.50 14.71 3.35
N VAL A 660 -32.21 15.98 3.04
CA VAL A 660 -30.91 16.40 2.46
C VAL A 660 -29.75 16.05 3.42
N LEU A 661 -29.88 16.40 4.71
CA LEU A 661 -28.84 16.13 5.71
C LEU A 661 -28.58 14.62 5.90
N ILE A 662 -29.64 13.79 5.93
CA ILE A 662 -29.54 12.33 6.04
C ILE A 662 -28.83 11.76 4.80
N THR A 663 -29.22 12.17 3.60
CA THR A 663 -28.67 11.66 2.35
C THR A 663 -27.17 12.01 2.21
N ILE A 664 -26.77 13.23 2.53
CA ILE A 664 -25.37 13.65 2.50
C ILE A 664 -24.56 12.97 3.60
N ALA A 665 -25.13 12.81 4.81
CA ALA A 665 -24.49 12.07 5.90
C ALA A 665 -24.24 10.61 5.53
N ASP A 666 -25.22 9.93 4.87
CA ASP A 666 -25.05 8.54 4.42
C ASP A 666 -23.97 8.43 3.35
N TYR A 667 -24.00 9.34 2.38
CA TYR A 667 -22.98 9.35 1.32
C TYR A 667 -21.59 9.55 1.92
N ALA A 668 -21.38 10.55 2.78
CA ALA A 668 -20.10 10.81 3.44
C ALA A 668 -19.65 9.63 4.33
N ARG A 669 -20.60 8.98 5.04
CA ARG A 669 -20.34 7.77 5.83
C ARG A 669 -19.81 6.63 4.97
N ARG A 670 -20.47 6.33 3.85
CA ARG A 670 -20.04 5.26 2.93
C ARG A 670 -18.66 5.54 2.37
N GLN A 671 -18.39 6.77 1.94
CA GLN A 671 -17.07 7.14 1.42
C GLN A 671 -15.97 7.08 2.49
N LEU A 672 -16.27 7.45 3.74
CA LEU A 672 -15.31 7.37 4.84
C LEU A 672 -14.98 5.91 5.21
N ILE A 673 -15.98 5.04 5.25
CA ILE A 673 -15.81 3.60 5.53
C ILE A 673 -14.99 2.95 4.41
N GLU A 674 -15.29 3.26 3.15
CA GLU A 674 -14.56 2.77 2.00
C GLU A 674 -13.09 3.24 2.01
N ALA A 675 -12.86 4.51 2.30
CA ALA A 675 -11.50 5.06 2.43
C ALA A 675 -10.70 4.37 3.55
N LEU A 676 -11.33 4.13 4.71
CA LEU A 676 -10.72 3.37 5.81
C LEU A 676 -10.42 1.93 5.40
N GLY A 677 -11.37 1.26 4.72
CA GLY A 677 -11.19 -0.09 4.18
C GLY A 677 -10.02 -0.18 3.20
N THR A 678 -9.89 0.79 2.29
CA THR A 678 -8.74 0.88 1.35
C THR A 678 -7.41 1.10 2.08
N LEU A 679 -7.41 1.77 3.24
CA LEU A 679 -6.23 1.85 4.12
C LEU A 679 -6.00 0.56 4.94
N GLY A 680 -6.86 -0.46 4.81
CA GLY A 680 -6.84 -1.68 5.61
C GLY A 680 -7.26 -1.45 7.07
N ILE A 681 -8.09 -0.44 7.32
CA ILE A 681 -8.54 -0.05 8.67
C ILE A 681 -10.02 -0.41 8.83
N SER A 682 -10.32 -1.35 9.68
CA SER A 682 -11.69 -1.72 10.03
C SER A 682 -12.37 -0.67 10.92
N VAL A 683 -13.68 -0.58 10.84
CA VAL A 683 -14.50 0.33 11.67
C VAL A 683 -15.25 -0.50 12.69
N PRO A 684 -14.95 -0.37 14.00
CA PRO A 684 -15.66 -1.12 15.03
C PRO A 684 -17.12 -0.63 15.17
N GLU A 685 -17.98 -1.45 15.73
CA GLU A 685 -19.39 -1.06 15.95
C GLU A 685 -19.55 0.08 16.96
N ARG A 686 -18.72 0.08 17.98
CA ARG A 686 -18.67 1.08 19.05
C ARG A 686 -17.25 1.47 19.39
N MET A 687 -17.07 2.70 19.87
CA MET A 687 -15.75 3.23 20.19
C MET A 687 -15.83 4.36 21.22
#